data_eedfada56d847796df1b7a2631e88334
#
_entry.id   eedfada56d847796df1b7a2631e88334
#
_cell.length_a   1.000
_cell.length_b   1.000
_cell.length_c   1.000
_cell.angle_alpha   90.00
_cell.angle_beta   90.00
_cell.angle_gamma   90.00
#
_symmetry.space_group_name_H-M   'P 1'
#
loop_
_entity.id
_entity.type
_entity.pdbx_description
1 polymer ?
#
loop_
_entity_poly.entity_id
_entity_poly.type
_entity_poly.pdbx_seq_one_letter_code
_entity_poly.pdbx_strand_id
1 'polypeptide(L)'
;MRRRFILLMILACVLSSMTLNAHTSQTQAGALTGTIKDPKGAVVVGAQVSIRNTAATETRTAETDGEGRFKLEGLAPGSYDLSAARAGFKTAERKINIESGKTASLEIKLEIAEARAEVTVGAKGAIAPNADPNYRALRDGVPGETYTISNLTLKRDVGVITLRSGSISFLPPVLGRVAIGVFVGEGEISLVPAFQIEKDYLKFITQKETFSETFNRATFVFSDDTHQEIKRQGQAASADGRITDALRDFQKRVRRNTDRPRSLVEALLSAEDVENIEAELLNALYNPKRAPFFNAYLFGRKYNDLRFHVRPDGVMPQLPAPEEVALINLDPQGKEEGILYLSHLESELKSGQAGSMEDKRAIDAEHYRIETAIRGEKLTATAELTFKALSDGDRIISFGLLPTLRVTRVTMGGNEINFIQEKKNDDSAFHSILPEPTVKGRQYKIAIEYQGDKVIEDAGGGNFAVGARTSWYPSVNAFTDRATFDLTFKVASKYTMVSIGKLVKEGKEENFSVTQWVSDIPLAVAGFNYGDFKKKSVTDDKTNYQIDGYATTNLPDYLRQAESIGGMAPSRLIDKTLVEAQMSIRLFNHWFSPVPYGRIAVTQQPQFSFGQSWPSLVYLPLSAYLDSTQRWQLIGLNSGFTDFIQEVTSHEVAHQWWGHIVGWSSFHDQWLSEGFADFSASLFLQYTEPKLDKYLRFWDQNRKTILEKDVFGRRPTDVGPIWAGLRLNTTKSPGSYNRLVYPKGGYVLHMLRWMMYDPKTGDQKFIEMMRDFVKIHFNENASTESFKAVVEKHMLPTMDLDGNKRMDWFFLQWVFGTEVPRYRLDYALTAESDGKVLLTGKITQSEVSDQFKMLVPIYLDFDGKISRLGNVPIVGNSTTPEFKVKLPSRPKRVLINYHYDVLAAESISAGK
;
A
#
# COMPACT_ATOMS: atom_id res chain seq x y z
N MET A 1 33.96 6.06 -31.41
CA MET A 1 32.72 5.40 -31.88
C MET A 1 32.68 5.06 -33.37
N ARG A 2 33.70 5.38 -34.20
CA ARG A 2 33.72 5.05 -35.65
C ARG A 2 34.42 3.75 -36.03
N ARG A 3 35.03 3.02 -35.11
CA ARG A 3 35.75 1.75 -35.38
C ARG A 3 34.99 0.47 -35.05
N ARG A 4 33.79 0.55 -34.42
CA ARG A 4 32.95 -0.63 -34.15
C ARG A 4 31.83 -0.87 -35.17
N PHE A 5 31.58 0.07 -36.08
CA PHE A 5 30.56 -0.05 -37.12
C PHE A 5 31.08 -0.72 -38.41
N ILE A 6 32.36 -0.76 -38.62
CA ILE A 6 32.99 -1.34 -39.82
C ILE A 6 33.20 -2.87 -39.71
N LEU A 7 33.26 -3.40 -38.47
CA LEU A 7 33.41 -4.84 -38.25
C LEU A 7 32.08 -5.64 -38.36
N LEU A 8 30.93 -4.99 -38.24
CA LEU A 8 29.61 -5.62 -38.41
C LEU A 8 29.15 -5.65 -39.89
N MET A 9 29.70 -4.82 -40.75
CA MET A 9 29.36 -4.82 -42.19
C MET A 9 30.21 -5.83 -42.99
N ILE A 10 31.37 -6.24 -42.51
CA ILE A 10 32.20 -7.23 -43.18
C ILE A 10 31.77 -8.68 -42.88
N LEU A 11 31.02 -8.89 -41.76
CA LEU A 11 30.47 -10.21 -41.45
C LEU A 11 29.15 -10.52 -42.19
N ALA A 12 28.50 -9.52 -42.76
CA ALA A 12 27.27 -9.69 -43.54
C ALA A 12 27.49 -9.97 -45.02
N CYS A 13 28.71 -9.75 -45.57
CA CYS A 13 29.03 -9.98 -46.97
C CYS A 13 29.75 -11.31 -47.28
N VAL A 14 30.07 -12.11 -46.25
CA VAL A 14 30.75 -13.43 -46.46
C VAL A 14 29.75 -14.61 -46.31
N LEU A 15 28.49 -14.35 -46.03
CA LEU A 15 27.44 -15.37 -45.87
C LEU A 15 26.51 -15.52 -47.12
N SER A 16 26.89 -14.96 -48.27
CA SER A 16 26.05 -14.98 -49.50
C SER A 16 26.61 -15.83 -50.66
N SER A 17 27.45 -16.78 -50.38
CA SER A 17 27.88 -17.72 -51.47
C SER A 17 28.32 -19.08 -50.91
N MET A 18 27.36 -19.80 -50.34
CA MET A 18 27.40 -21.28 -50.26
C MET A 18 25.96 -21.78 -50.42
N THR A 19 25.57 -22.04 -51.63
CA THR A 19 24.42 -22.89 -51.96
C THR A 19 24.82 -24.32 -51.55
N LEU A 20 24.49 -24.71 -50.33
CA LEU A 20 24.46 -26.13 -49.96
C LEU A 20 23.10 -26.68 -50.35
N ASN A 21 23.07 -27.65 -51.29
CA ASN A 21 21.96 -28.55 -51.49
C ASN A 21 21.58 -29.22 -50.18
N ALA A 22 20.65 -28.66 -49.44
CA ALA A 22 19.98 -29.35 -48.34
C ALA A 22 18.99 -30.34 -48.98
N HIS A 23 19.35 -31.62 -49.00
CA HIS A 23 18.35 -32.69 -49.10
C HIS A 23 17.39 -32.48 -47.93
N THR A 24 16.19 -31.99 -48.18
CA THR A 24 15.07 -32.05 -47.26
C THR A 24 14.72 -33.52 -47.10
N SER A 25 15.30 -34.18 -46.10
CA SER A 25 14.70 -35.39 -45.53
C SER A 25 13.32 -34.98 -45.03
N GLN A 26 12.27 -35.42 -45.77
CA GLN A 26 10.90 -35.35 -45.21
C GLN A 26 10.89 -36.17 -43.95
N THR A 27 10.94 -35.49 -42.80
CA THR A 27 10.73 -36.12 -41.51
C THR A 27 9.29 -36.61 -41.47
N GLN A 28 9.11 -37.92 -41.59
CA GLN A 28 7.78 -38.52 -41.44
C GLN A 28 7.27 -38.27 -40.01
N ALA A 29 6.03 -37.81 -39.92
CA ALA A 29 5.38 -37.59 -38.63
C ALA A 29 5.29 -38.91 -37.88
N GLY A 30 5.60 -38.87 -36.55
CA GLY A 30 5.41 -40.01 -35.66
C GLY A 30 4.00 -40.02 -35.04
N ALA A 31 3.76 -40.99 -34.21
CA ALA A 31 2.49 -41.14 -33.46
C ALA A 31 2.78 -41.54 -32.00
N LEU A 32 1.82 -41.28 -31.12
CA LEU A 32 1.82 -41.73 -29.74
C LEU A 32 0.53 -42.50 -29.49
N THR A 33 0.67 -43.69 -28.92
CA THR A 33 -0.46 -44.49 -28.43
C THR A 33 -0.22 -44.87 -26.99
N GLY A 34 -1.27 -45.16 -26.22
CA GLY A 34 -1.06 -45.63 -24.85
C GLY A 34 -2.37 -46.04 -24.18
N THR A 35 -2.22 -46.59 -22.99
CA THR A 35 -3.35 -46.97 -22.14
C THR A 35 -3.22 -46.34 -20.78
N ILE A 36 -4.34 -45.84 -20.26
CA ILE A 36 -4.40 -45.25 -18.90
C ILE A 36 -5.09 -46.25 -17.97
N LYS A 37 -4.44 -46.53 -16.84
CA LYS A 37 -4.93 -47.44 -15.81
C LYS A 37 -4.95 -46.78 -14.45
N ASP A 38 -5.80 -47.25 -13.57
CA ASP A 38 -5.81 -46.90 -12.15
C ASP A 38 -4.75 -47.68 -11.36
N PRO A 39 -4.54 -47.44 -10.05
CA PRO A 39 -3.57 -48.15 -9.24
C PRO A 39 -3.83 -49.64 -9.11
N LYS A 40 -5.10 -50.09 -9.30
CA LYS A 40 -5.51 -51.48 -9.26
C LYS A 40 -5.41 -52.19 -10.63
N GLY A 41 -5.01 -51.44 -11.68
CA GLY A 41 -4.87 -51.99 -13.03
C GLY A 41 -6.13 -51.91 -13.91
N ALA A 42 -7.22 -51.34 -13.41
CA ALA A 42 -8.44 -51.15 -14.21
C ALA A 42 -8.22 -49.96 -15.17
N VAL A 43 -8.83 -50.05 -16.38
CA VAL A 43 -8.71 -48.99 -17.40
C VAL A 43 -9.48 -47.73 -16.99
N VAL A 44 -8.91 -46.55 -17.30
CA VAL A 44 -9.53 -45.26 -17.01
C VAL A 44 -10.10 -44.68 -18.30
N VAL A 45 -11.40 -44.69 -18.43
CA VAL A 45 -12.15 -44.20 -19.60
C VAL A 45 -12.36 -42.68 -19.48
N GLY A 46 -12.27 -41.96 -20.61
CA GLY A 46 -12.51 -40.50 -20.69
C GLY A 46 -11.43 -39.68 -19.98
N ALA A 47 -10.21 -40.22 -19.84
CA ALA A 47 -9.07 -39.43 -19.36
C ALA A 47 -8.53 -38.53 -20.49
N GLN A 48 -8.34 -37.27 -20.20
CA GLN A 48 -7.79 -36.30 -21.13
C GLN A 48 -6.26 -36.40 -21.15
N VAL A 49 -5.69 -36.70 -22.30
CA VAL A 49 -4.25 -36.76 -22.54
C VAL A 49 -3.86 -35.56 -23.37
N SER A 50 -2.95 -34.72 -22.89
CA SER A 50 -2.39 -33.60 -23.61
C SER A 50 -0.89 -33.77 -23.82
N ILE A 51 -0.37 -33.34 -24.99
CA ILE A 51 1.04 -33.43 -25.31
C ILE A 51 1.48 -32.09 -25.93
N ARG A 52 2.57 -31.52 -25.40
CA ARG A 52 3.12 -30.25 -25.85
C ARG A 52 4.58 -30.45 -26.27
N ASN A 53 4.92 -30.02 -27.50
CA ASN A 53 6.31 -30.02 -27.95
C ASN A 53 7.15 -29.01 -27.14
N THR A 54 8.29 -29.43 -26.60
CA THR A 54 9.17 -28.56 -25.78
C THR A 54 9.84 -27.45 -26.58
N ALA A 55 9.89 -27.56 -27.92
CA ALA A 55 10.49 -26.59 -28.83
C ALA A 55 9.44 -25.72 -29.59
N ALA A 56 8.12 -25.97 -29.39
CA ALA A 56 7.04 -25.28 -30.09
C ALA A 56 5.86 -25.06 -29.13
N THR A 57 4.98 -24.09 -29.44
CA THR A 57 3.82 -23.75 -28.59
C THR A 57 2.58 -24.62 -28.86
N GLU A 58 2.66 -25.57 -29.80
CA GLU A 58 1.52 -26.39 -30.20
C GLU A 58 1.23 -27.49 -29.16
N THR A 59 -0.02 -27.55 -28.67
CA THR A 59 -0.54 -28.59 -27.79
C THR A 59 -1.58 -29.40 -28.53
N ARG A 60 -1.50 -30.75 -28.44
CA ARG A 60 -2.49 -31.68 -28.97
C ARG A 60 -3.11 -32.50 -27.85
N THR A 61 -4.38 -32.84 -27.99
CA THR A 61 -5.14 -33.56 -26.99
C THR A 61 -5.85 -34.77 -27.59
N ALA A 62 -6.02 -35.81 -26.77
CA ALA A 62 -6.86 -36.97 -27.03
C ALA A 62 -7.58 -37.39 -25.76
N GLU A 63 -8.70 -38.08 -25.88
CA GLU A 63 -9.43 -38.67 -24.77
C GLU A 63 -9.34 -40.21 -24.83
N THR A 64 -9.28 -40.89 -23.68
CA THR A 64 -9.23 -42.36 -23.66
C THR A 64 -10.59 -42.98 -23.98
N ASP A 65 -10.59 -44.04 -24.83
CA ASP A 65 -11.76 -44.81 -25.24
C ASP A 65 -12.29 -45.75 -24.14
N GLY A 66 -13.29 -46.59 -24.46
CA GLY A 66 -13.91 -47.55 -23.53
C GLY A 66 -12.95 -48.61 -22.96
N GLU A 67 -11.83 -48.84 -23.62
CA GLU A 67 -10.74 -49.71 -23.17
C GLU A 67 -9.55 -48.95 -22.58
N GLY A 68 -9.75 -47.63 -22.28
CA GLY A 68 -8.74 -46.79 -21.66
C GLY A 68 -7.57 -46.42 -22.58
N ARG A 69 -7.71 -46.60 -23.91
CA ARG A 69 -6.68 -46.35 -24.92
C ARG A 69 -6.79 -44.93 -25.51
N PHE A 70 -5.66 -44.30 -25.80
CA PHE A 70 -5.59 -43.03 -26.53
C PHE A 70 -4.64 -43.13 -27.71
N LYS A 71 -4.83 -42.28 -28.73
CA LYS A 71 -3.96 -42.16 -29.89
C LYS A 71 -3.83 -40.68 -30.31
N LEU A 72 -2.59 -40.27 -30.56
CA LEU A 72 -2.22 -38.97 -31.10
C LEU A 72 -1.31 -39.20 -32.33
N GLU A 73 -1.74 -38.74 -33.49
CA GLU A 73 -1.05 -38.93 -34.77
C GLU A 73 -0.52 -37.60 -35.30
N GLY A 74 0.38 -37.68 -36.30
CA GLY A 74 0.89 -36.48 -36.95
C GLY A 74 1.85 -35.64 -36.06
N LEU A 75 2.56 -36.24 -35.13
CA LEU A 75 3.49 -35.57 -34.24
C LEU A 75 4.84 -35.40 -34.95
N ALA A 76 5.37 -34.17 -34.90
CA ALA A 76 6.74 -33.91 -35.35
C ALA A 76 7.76 -34.66 -34.45
N PRO A 77 8.86 -35.19 -34.98
CA PRO A 77 9.92 -35.78 -34.17
C PRO A 77 10.49 -34.75 -33.16
N GLY A 78 10.67 -35.16 -31.93
CA GLY A 78 11.18 -34.28 -30.87
C GLY A 78 10.71 -34.68 -29.46
N SER A 79 11.13 -33.90 -28.47
CA SER A 79 10.74 -34.08 -27.07
C SER A 79 9.43 -33.38 -26.77
N TYR A 80 8.58 -34.07 -26.01
CA TYR A 80 7.26 -33.59 -25.61
C TYR A 80 7.05 -33.76 -24.12
N ASP A 81 6.38 -32.77 -23.50
CA ASP A 81 5.78 -32.92 -22.20
C ASP A 81 4.35 -33.46 -22.37
N LEU A 82 4.08 -34.61 -21.76
CA LEU A 82 2.78 -35.26 -21.76
C LEU A 82 2.13 -35.10 -20.39
N SER A 83 0.85 -34.79 -20.34
CA SER A 83 0.04 -34.82 -19.13
C SER A 83 -1.24 -35.60 -19.35
N ALA A 84 -1.61 -36.43 -18.38
CA ALA A 84 -2.83 -37.24 -18.38
C ALA A 84 -3.66 -36.93 -17.14
N ALA A 85 -4.91 -36.48 -17.32
CA ALA A 85 -5.80 -36.04 -16.26
C ALA A 85 -7.19 -36.67 -16.33
N ARG A 86 -7.77 -37.02 -15.18
CA ARG A 86 -9.15 -37.47 -15.02
C ARG A 86 -9.67 -37.06 -13.65
N ALA A 87 -10.93 -36.63 -13.56
CA ALA A 87 -11.55 -36.34 -12.27
C ALA A 87 -11.46 -37.54 -11.31
N GLY A 88 -10.99 -37.34 -10.08
CA GLY A 88 -10.74 -38.40 -9.08
C GLY A 88 -9.33 -39.00 -9.10
N PHE A 89 -8.45 -38.53 -10.02
CA PHE A 89 -7.06 -38.98 -10.12
C PHE A 89 -6.10 -37.81 -10.10
N LYS A 90 -4.88 -38.02 -9.59
CA LYS A 90 -3.77 -37.06 -9.72
C LYS A 90 -3.35 -36.98 -11.18
N THR A 91 -3.09 -35.77 -11.69
CA THR A 91 -2.53 -35.58 -13.03
C THR A 91 -1.15 -36.23 -13.10
N ALA A 92 -0.94 -37.11 -14.08
CA ALA A 92 0.35 -37.72 -14.34
C ALA A 92 1.08 -36.96 -15.44
N GLU A 93 2.32 -36.57 -15.17
CA GLU A 93 3.18 -35.87 -16.13
C GLU A 93 4.37 -36.75 -16.52
N ARG A 94 4.74 -36.75 -17.82
CA ARG A 94 5.84 -37.52 -18.39
C ARG A 94 6.53 -36.76 -19.50
N LYS A 95 7.81 -36.93 -19.63
CA LYS A 95 8.57 -36.50 -20.83
C LYS A 95 8.70 -37.69 -21.77
N ILE A 96 8.40 -37.48 -23.05
CA ILE A 96 8.50 -38.52 -24.08
C ILE A 96 9.24 -37.97 -25.29
N ASN A 97 9.89 -38.86 -26.05
CA ASN A 97 10.54 -38.51 -27.31
C ASN A 97 9.84 -39.22 -28.45
N ILE A 98 9.43 -38.46 -29.47
CA ILE A 98 8.80 -38.98 -30.70
C ILE A 98 9.86 -39.05 -31.79
N GLU A 99 10.09 -40.24 -32.29
CA GLU A 99 11.02 -40.50 -33.39
C GLU A 99 10.30 -40.41 -34.75
N SER A 100 11.05 -40.01 -35.77
CA SER A 100 10.54 -39.88 -37.12
C SER A 100 9.94 -41.18 -37.66
N GLY A 101 8.68 -41.15 -38.11
CA GLY A 101 7.96 -42.28 -38.68
C GLY A 101 7.63 -43.45 -37.72
N LYS A 102 7.90 -43.29 -36.40
CA LYS A 102 7.61 -44.34 -35.42
C LYS A 102 6.40 -44.00 -34.54
N THR A 103 5.73 -45.05 -34.07
CA THR A 103 4.70 -44.92 -33.04
C THR A 103 5.33 -45.24 -31.67
N ALA A 104 5.34 -44.30 -30.78
CA ALA A 104 5.67 -44.51 -29.37
C ALA A 104 4.43 -45.10 -28.65
N SER A 105 4.65 -46.07 -27.76
CA SER A 105 3.58 -46.65 -26.96
C SER A 105 3.96 -46.61 -25.47
N LEU A 106 3.01 -46.18 -24.61
CA LEU A 106 3.23 -46.15 -23.16
C LEU A 106 1.98 -46.50 -22.37
N GLU A 107 2.20 -47.03 -21.18
CA GLU A 107 1.18 -47.22 -20.16
C GLU A 107 1.35 -46.16 -19.06
N ILE A 108 0.27 -45.47 -18.72
CA ILE A 108 0.25 -44.46 -17.68
C ILE A 108 -0.66 -44.98 -16.57
N LYS A 109 -0.13 -45.08 -15.34
CA LYS A 109 -0.93 -45.34 -14.14
C LYS A 109 -1.25 -44.00 -13.49
N LEU A 110 -2.51 -43.65 -13.41
CA LEU A 110 -2.99 -42.53 -12.61
C LEU A 110 -3.10 -42.96 -11.17
N GLU A 111 -2.43 -42.29 -10.26
CA GLU A 111 -2.71 -42.43 -8.83
C GLU A 111 -4.10 -41.84 -8.56
N ILE A 112 -4.88 -42.56 -7.74
CA ILE A 112 -6.12 -41.96 -7.22
C ILE A 112 -5.67 -40.68 -6.55
N ALA A 113 -6.26 -39.51 -6.92
CA ALA A 113 -6.15 -38.36 -6.09
C ALA A 113 -6.50 -38.92 -4.70
N GLU A 114 -5.49 -38.95 -3.78
CA GLU A 114 -5.88 -39.09 -2.39
C GLU A 114 -7.06 -38.14 -2.32
N ALA A 115 -8.22 -38.69 -1.88
CA ALA A 115 -9.26 -37.82 -1.44
C ALA A 115 -8.60 -36.97 -0.37
N ARG A 116 -7.91 -35.92 -0.80
CA ARG A 116 -8.06 -34.66 -0.13
C ARG A 116 -9.57 -34.50 -0.21
N ALA A 117 -10.22 -35.00 0.83
CA ALA A 117 -11.31 -34.24 1.32
C ALA A 117 -10.78 -32.79 1.26
N GLU A 118 -11.04 -32.04 0.17
CA GLU A 118 -12.05 -31.04 0.45
C GLU A 118 -13.05 -31.80 1.32
N VAL A 119 -12.81 -31.67 2.61
CA VAL A 119 -13.88 -31.69 3.55
C VAL A 119 -14.65 -30.45 3.18
N THR A 120 -15.39 -30.54 2.09
CA THR A 120 -16.78 -30.24 2.16
C THR A 120 -17.22 -31.18 3.30
N VAL A 121 -17.03 -30.75 4.53
CA VAL A 121 -17.98 -31.00 5.57
C VAL A 121 -19.18 -30.21 5.06
N GLY A 122 -19.84 -30.82 4.07
CA GLY A 122 -21.23 -30.60 3.84
C GLY A 122 -21.92 -31.17 5.08
N ALA A 123 -21.86 -30.44 6.18
CA ALA A 123 -22.92 -30.44 7.13
C ALA A 123 -24.16 -30.19 6.25
N LYS A 124 -25.13 -31.12 6.30
CA LYS A 124 -26.45 -30.93 5.67
C LYS A 124 -26.89 -29.51 6.03
N GLY A 125 -26.81 -28.54 5.09
CA GLY A 125 -27.20 -27.18 5.33
C GLY A 125 -26.15 -26.09 5.04
N ALA A 126 -24.89 -26.41 4.65
CA ALA A 126 -23.87 -25.37 4.36
C ALA A 126 -24.34 -24.46 3.23
N ILE A 127 -24.38 -23.14 3.50
CA ILE A 127 -24.74 -22.12 2.51
C ILE A 127 -23.56 -21.97 1.54
N ALA A 128 -23.83 -22.18 0.24
CA ALA A 128 -22.80 -21.96 -0.78
C ALA A 128 -22.44 -20.47 -0.88
N PRO A 129 -21.18 -20.12 -1.19
CA PRO A 129 -20.81 -18.73 -1.47
C PRO A 129 -21.63 -18.20 -2.65
N ASN A 130 -21.95 -16.90 -2.62
CA ASN A 130 -22.69 -16.19 -3.67
C ASN A 130 -24.13 -16.71 -3.90
N ALA A 131 -24.74 -17.34 -2.93
CA ALA A 131 -26.08 -17.94 -3.08
C ALA A 131 -27.23 -16.96 -2.91
N ASP A 132 -26.96 -15.72 -2.45
CA ASP A 132 -28.00 -14.69 -2.25
C ASP A 132 -28.69 -14.36 -3.60
N PRO A 133 -30.02 -14.50 -3.70
CA PRO A 133 -30.73 -14.32 -4.96
C PRO A 133 -30.69 -12.87 -5.48
N ASN A 134 -30.66 -11.87 -4.58
CA ASN A 134 -30.59 -10.47 -4.98
C ASN A 134 -29.19 -10.12 -5.51
N TYR A 135 -28.15 -10.66 -4.87
CA TYR A 135 -26.78 -10.56 -5.40
C TYR A 135 -26.67 -11.18 -6.80
N ARG A 136 -27.19 -12.40 -6.99
CA ARG A 136 -27.18 -13.07 -8.30
C ARG A 136 -27.95 -12.29 -9.36
N ALA A 137 -29.08 -11.68 -8.98
CA ALA A 137 -29.85 -10.84 -9.91
C ALA A 137 -29.08 -9.61 -10.39
N LEU A 138 -28.27 -8.98 -9.50
CA LEU A 138 -27.36 -7.88 -9.91
C LEU A 138 -26.21 -8.41 -10.77
N ARG A 139 -25.61 -9.52 -10.38
CA ARG A 139 -24.41 -10.09 -10.98
C ARG A 139 -24.64 -10.64 -12.40
N ASP A 140 -25.75 -11.33 -12.61
CA ASP A 140 -26.09 -12.05 -13.83
C ASP A 140 -27.19 -11.38 -14.64
N GLY A 141 -27.62 -10.19 -14.24
CA GLY A 141 -28.70 -9.44 -14.87
C GLY A 141 -28.46 -9.20 -16.36
N VAL A 142 -29.51 -9.35 -17.17
CA VAL A 142 -29.49 -9.09 -18.61
C VAL A 142 -30.25 -7.79 -18.87
N PRO A 143 -29.74 -6.86 -19.70
CA PRO A 143 -30.42 -5.62 -20.05
C PRO A 143 -31.80 -5.85 -20.62
N GLY A 144 -32.79 -5.04 -20.14
CA GLY A 144 -34.20 -5.14 -20.53
C GLY A 144 -34.76 -3.82 -21.04
N GLU A 145 -35.31 -3.00 -20.17
CA GLU A 145 -35.93 -1.72 -20.50
C GLU A 145 -34.93 -0.79 -21.21
N THR A 146 -35.28 -0.30 -22.41
CA THR A 146 -34.37 0.48 -23.27
C THR A 146 -34.99 1.82 -23.66
N TYR A 147 -34.17 2.87 -23.71
CA TYR A 147 -34.55 4.20 -24.12
C TYR A 147 -33.56 4.77 -25.15
N THR A 148 -34.08 5.46 -26.18
CA THR A 148 -33.28 6.34 -27.02
C THR A 148 -33.11 7.69 -26.33
N ILE A 149 -31.87 8.21 -26.34
CA ILE A 149 -31.48 9.44 -25.68
C ILE A 149 -31.04 10.49 -26.71
N SER A 150 -31.43 11.75 -26.46
CA SER A 150 -30.96 12.90 -27.21
C SER A 150 -30.73 14.08 -26.26
N ASN A 151 -29.46 14.53 -26.14
CA ASN A 151 -29.02 15.67 -25.33
C ASN A 151 -29.49 15.65 -23.86
N LEU A 152 -29.36 14.51 -23.19
CA LEU A 152 -29.67 14.36 -21.76
C LEU A 152 -28.43 14.68 -20.93
N THR A 153 -28.58 15.51 -19.91
CA THR A 153 -27.50 15.87 -18.97
C THR A 153 -27.79 15.34 -17.59
N LEU A 154 -26.80 14.61 -17.02
CA LEU A 154 -26.75 14.16 -15.64
C LEU A 154 -25.69 15.00 -14.92
N LYS A 155 -26.10 15.76 -13.91
CA LYS A 155 -25.17 16.49 -13.03
C LYS A 155 -25.02 15.72 -11.71
N ARG A 156 -23.77 15.38 -11.36
CA ARG A 156 -23.43 14.70 -10.10
C ARG A 156 -22.25 15.42 -9.48
N ASP A 157 -22.52 16.20 -8.42
CA ASP A 157 -21.55 17.08 -7.77
C ASP A 157 -20.83 17.99 -8.78
N VAL A 158 -19.49 17.97 -8.87
CA VAL A 158 -18.70 18.73 -9.85
C VAL A 158 -18.69 18.12 -11.25
N GLY A 159 -19.16 16.88 -11.41
CA GLY A 159 -19.19 16.16 -12.69
C GLY A 159 -20.47 16.43 -13.48
N VAL A 160 -20.32 16.72 -14.76
CA VAL A 160 -21.41 16.89 -15.71
C VAL A 160 -21.24 15.87 -16.84
N ILE A 161 -22.20 14.95 -16.97
CA ILE A 161 -22.22 13.91 -18.00
C ILE A 161 -23.34 14.24 -18.98
N THR A 162 -23.02 14.47 -20.24
CA THR A 162 -24.00 14.75 -21.31
C THR A 162 -24.04 13.55 -22.26
N LEU A 163 -25.20 12.89 -22.34
CA LEU A 163 -25.51 11.86 -23.32
C LEU A 163 -26.10 12.55 -24.56
N ARG A 164 -25.27 12.75 -25.59
CA ARG A 164 -25.64 13.55 -26.77
C ARG A 164 -26.61 12.82 -27.68
N SER A 165 -26.32 11.54 -27.96
CA SER A 165 -27.19 10.66 -28.76
C SER A 165 -26.84 9.21 -28.53
N GLY A 166 -27.84 8.33 -28.50
CA GLY A 166 -27.62 6.91 -28.33
C GLY A 166 -28.75 6.17 -27.66
N SER A 167 -28.47 4.97 -27.17
CA SER A 167 -29.41 4.11 -26.46
C SER A 167 -28.88 3.75 -25.08
N ILE A 168 -29.78 3.73 -24.08
CA ILE A 168 -29.46 3.19 -22.76
C ILE A 168 -30.44 2.07 -22.42
N SER A 169 -29.89 0.94 -21.93
CA SER A 169 -30.71 -0.18 -21.43
C SER A 169 -30.41 -0.43 -19.96
N PHE A 170 -31.46 -0.70 -19.20
CA PHE A 170 -31.36 -0.96 -17.78
C PHE A 170 -31.46 -2.45 -17.46
N LEU A 171 -30.72 -2.90 -16.44
CA LEU A 171 -30.91 -4.21 -15.86
C LEU A 171 -32.24 -4.27 -15.09
N PRO A 172 -32.82 -5.47 -14.92
CA PRO A 172 -34.06 -5.64 -14.16
C PRO A 172 -33.95 -5.09 -12.75
N PRO A 173 -35.06 -4.59 -12.15
CA PRO A 173 -35.06 -4.10 -10.80
C PRO A 173 -34.73 -5.21 -9.79
N VAL A 174 -33.91 -4.89 -8.80
CA VAL A 174 -33.65 -5.73 -7.62
C VAL A 174 -34.17 -5.00 -6.40
N LEU A 175 -34.91 -5.70 -5.53
CA LEU A 175 -35.62 -5.10 -4.39
C LEU A 175 -36.53 -3.92 -4.83
N GLY A 176 -37.12 -4.01 -6.04
CA GLY A 176 -38.00 -2.97 -6.59
C GLY A 176 -37.28 -1.73 -7.17
N ARG A 177 -35.95 -1.71 -7.22
CA ARG A 177 -35.15 -0.57 -7.69
C ARG A 177 -34.27 -0.95 -8.89
N VAL A 178 -34.30 -0.12 -9.93
CA VAL A 178 -33.36 -0.18 -11.06
C VAL A 178 -32.08 0.56 -10.65
N ALA A 179 -30.92 -0.07 -10.85
CA ALA A 179 -29.67 0.43 -10.30
C ALA A 179 -28.46 0.31 -11.23
N ILE A 180 -28.61 -0.30 -12.40
CA ILE A 180 -27.55 -0.41 -13.41
C ILE A 180 -28.12 -0.06 -14.79
N GLY A 181 -27.46 0.89 -15.49
CA GLY A 181 -27.78 1.31 -16.86
C GLY A 181 -26.56 1.24 -17.77
N VAL A 182 -26.72 0.67 -18.96
CA VAL A 182 -25.66 0.54 -19.97
C VAL A 182 -26.00 1.42 -21.17
N PHE A 183 -25.14 2.39 -21.46
CA PHE A 183 -25.28 3.34 -22.57
C PHE A 183 -24.31 3.02 -23.70
N VAL A 184 -24.80 3.13 -24.93
CA VAL A 184 -24.02 3.12 -26.17
C VAL A 184 -24.42 4.29 -27.06
N GLY A 185 -23.47 5.11 -27.44
CA GLY A 185 -23.73 6.34 -28.21
C GLY A 185 -22.65 7.39 -27.97
N GLU A 186 -22.91 8.61 -28.38
CA GLU A 186 -21.98 9.72 -28.20
C GLU A 186 -22.29 10.44 -26.88
N GLY A 187 -21.31 10.52 -26.00
CA GLY A 187 -21.40 11.24 -24.72
C GLY A 187 -20.14 12.03 -24.39
N GLU A 188 -20.25 12.87 -23.38
CA GLU A 188 -19.15 13.67 -22.86
C GLU A 188 -19.26 13.77 -21.33
N ILE A 189 -18.13 13.71 -20.65
CA ILE A 189 -18.00 14.10 -19.26
C ILE A 189 -17.14 15.35 -19.15
N SER A 190 -17.51 16.30 -18.32
CA SER A 190 -16.72 17.47 -17.95
C SER A 190 -16.69 17.66 -16.43
N LEU A 191 -15.57 18.21 -15.93
CA LEU A 191 -15.35 18.47 -14.52
C LEU A 191 -14.48 19.72 -14.34
N VAL A 192 -14.87 20.56 -13.38
CA VAL A 192 -14.07 21.73 -12.96
C VAL A 192 -13.77 21.58 -11.48
N PRO A 193 -12.50 21.34 -11.09
CA PRO A 193 -12.13 21.23 -9.69
C PRO A 193 -12.47 22.49 -8.88
N ALA A 194 -12.99 22.29 -7.66
CA ALA A 194 -13.40 23.39 -6.78
C ALA A 194 -12.20 24.15 -6.18
N PHE A 195 -11.08 23.47 -5.94
CA PHE A 195 -9.90 24.00 -5.25
C PHE A 195 -8.67 24.12 -6.15
N GLN A 196 -7.80 25.07 -5.79
CA GLN A 196 -6.57 25.30 -6.55
C GLN A 196 -5.62 24.10 -6.50
N ILE A 197 -5.48 23.45 -5.35
CA ILE A 197 -4.62 22.25 -5.21
C ILE A 197 -5.05 21.13 -6.15
N GLU A 198 -6.36 20.91 -6.34
CA GLU A 198 -6.88 19.90 -7.27
C GLU A 198 -6.74 20.34 -8.74
N LYS A 199 -6.83 21.65 -9.04
CA LYS A 199 -6.52 22.20 -10.37
C LYS A 199 -5.05 22.02 -10.73
N ASP A 200 -4.16 22.30 -9.80
CA ASP A 200 -2.72 22.15 -9.99
C ASP A 200 -2.34 20.70 -10.21
N TYR A 201 -2.94 19.79 -9.44
CA TYR A 201 -2.73 18.35 -9.59
C TYR A 201 -3.27 17.81 -10.94
N LEU A 202 -4.49 18.20 -11.30
CA LEU A 202 -5.07 17.87 -12.60
C LEU A 202 -4.19 18.40 -13.75
N LYS A 203 -3.69 19.64 -13.62
CA LYS A 203 -2.78 20.27 -14.57
C LYS A 203 -1.44 19.53 -14.66
N PHE A 204 -0.90 19.05 -13.56
CA PHE A 204 0.32 18.24 -13.55
C PHE A 204 0.15 16.97 -14.40
N ILE A 205 -1.01 16.29 -14.28
CA ILE A 205 -1.27 15.05 -15.02
C ILE A 205 -1.67 15.34 -16.48
N THR A 206 -2.67 16.23 -16.71
CA THR A 206 -3.36 16.40 -17.99
C THR A 206 -2.92 17.62 -18.79
N GLN A 207 -2.10 18.50 -18.22
CA GLN A 207 -1.71 19.82 -18.73
C GLN A 207 -2.88 20.83 -18.77
N LYS A 208 -4.01 20.55 -18.13
CA LYS A 208 -5.20 21.41 -18.07
C LYS A 208 -5.75 21.49 -16.64
N GLU A 209 -6.30 22.62 -16.28
CA GLU A 209 -6.93 22.87 -14.96
C GLU A 209 -8.39 22.40 -14.91
N THR A 210 -8.97 22.02 -16.05
CA THR A 210 -10.32 21.47 -16.19
C THR A 210 -10.24 20.18 -16.99
N PHE A 211 -11.22 19.30 -16.76
CA PHE A 211 -11.29 18.02 -17.46
C PHE A 211 -12.47 17.97 -18.42
N SER A 212 -12.28 17.39 -19.60
CA SER A 212 -13.33 17.03 -20.53
C SER A 212 -12.89 15.83 -21.37
N GLU A 213 -13.78 14.84 -21.51
CA GLU A 213 -13.57 13.65 -22.31
C GLU A 213 -14.86 13.22 -23.00
N THR A 214 -14.75 12.84 -24.27
CA THR A 214 -15.84 12.23 -25.02
C THR A 214 -15.78 10.71 -24.93
N PHE A 215 -16.92 10.05 -24.84
CA PHE A 215 -17.01 8.59 -24.75
C PHE A 215 -18.10 8.04 -25.70
N ASN A 216 -17.98 6.77 -26.04
CA ASN A 216 -18.95 6.08 -26.89
C ASN A 216 -19.73 4.98 -26.16
N ARG A 217 -19.32 4.61 -24.98
CA ARG A 217 -19.98 3.62 -24.10
C ARG A 217 -19.82 4.05 -22.65
N ALA A 218 -20.84 3.77 -21.85
CA ALA A 218 -20.79 3.99 -20.42
C ALA A 218 -21.63 2.95 -19.67
N THR A 219 -21.21 2.58 -18.46
CA THR A 219 -22.07 1.86 -17.51
C THR A 219 -22.24 2.73 -16.28
N PHE A 220 -23.49 2.97 -15.90
CA PHE A 220 -23.87 3.70 -14.71
C PHE A 220 -24.34 2.71 -13.65
N VAL A 221 -23.77 2.79 -12.47
CA VAL A 221 -24.16 2.02 -11.27
C VAL A 221 -24.58 3.02 -10.20
N PHE A 222 -25.82 2.98 -9.78
CA PHE A 222 -26.39 4.05 -8.98
C PHE A 222 -27.45 3.55 -8.00
N SER A 223 -27.63 4.29 -6.91
CA SER A 223 -28.75 4.13 -5.99
C SER A 223 -29.58 5.40 -5.84
N ASP A 224 -29.34 6.40 -6.68
CA ASP A 224 -30.08 7.65 -6.80
C ASP A 224 -31.24 7.59 -7.84
N ASP A 225 -31.78 8.75 -8.20
CA ASP A 225 -32.90 8.86 -9.15
C ASP A 225 -32.50 8.81 -10.63
N THR A 226 -31.29 8.40 -10.97
CA THR A 226 -30.77 8.37 -12.34
C THR A 226 -31.72 7.66 -13.33
N HIS A 227 -32.29 6.51 -12.94
CA HIS A 227 -33.25 5.80 -13.79
C HIS A 227 -34.48 6.66 -14.12
N GLN A 228 -35.06 7.35 -13.11
CA GLN A 228 -36.22 8.19 -13.30
C GLN A 228 -35.91 9.46 -14.10
N GLU A 229 -34.73 10.06 -13.93
CA GLU A 229 -34.26 11.20 -14.74
C GLU A 229 -34.19 10.82 -16.22
N ILE A 230 -33.61 9.64 -16.52
CA ILE A 230 -33.47 9.14 -17.89
C ILE A 230 -34.81 8.74 -18.47
N LYS A 231 -35.67 8.05 -17.72
CA LYS A 231 -37.01 7.63 -18.15
C LYS A 231 -37.90 8.79 -18.52
N ARG A 232 -37.82 9.92 -17.79
CA ARG A 232 -38.61 11.12 -18.07
C ARG A 232 -38.26 11.82 -19.38
N GLN A 233 -37.02 11.70 -19.83
CA GLN A 233 -36.49 12.43 -21.01
C GLN A 233 -36.21 11.49 -22.21
N GLY A 234 -36.07 10.19 -21.98
CA GLY A 234 -35.84 9.20 -23.01
C GLY A 234 -37.13 8.72 -23.67
N GLN A 235 -37.02 8.27 -24.90
CA GLN A 235 -38.09 7.62 -25.64
C GLN A 235 -37.93 6.12 -25.58
N ALA A 236 -38.95 5.37 -25.16
CA ALA A 236 -38.90 3.92 -25.12
C ALA A 236 -38.53 3.34 -26.50
N ALA A 237 -37.63 2.37 -26.53
CA ALA A 237 -37.07 1.80 -27.73
C ALA A 237 -36.86 0.30 -27.61
N SER A 238 -36.62 -0.36 -28.75
CA SER A 238 -36.17 -1.76 -28.75
C SER A 238 -34.70 -1.85 -28.34
N ALA A 239 -34.32 -3.03 -27.87
CA ALA A 239 -32.93 -3.29 -27.41
C ALA A 239 -31.93 -3.05 -28.55
N ASP A 240 -30.86 -2.33 -28.25
CA ASP A 240 -29.69 -2.16 -29.14
C ASP A 240 -28.72 -3.33 -28.92
N GLY A 241 -28.41 -4.07 -29.96
CA GLY A 241 -27.51 -5.24 -29.91
C GLY A 241 -26.11 -4.93 -29.33
N ARG A 242 -25.65 -3.68 -29.43
CA ARG A 242 -24.35 -3.23 -28.89
C ARG A 242 -24.32 -3.16 -27.36
N ILE A 243 -25.47 -3.09 -26.71
CA ILE A 243 -25.58 -2.98 -25.23
C ILE A 243 -25.00 -4.22 -24.55
N THR A 244 -25.27 -5.43 -25.07
CA THR A 244 -24.75 -6.67 -24.50
C THR A 244 -23.21 -6.73 -24.54
N ASP A 245 -22.61 -6.24 -25.64
CA ASP A 245 -21.16 -6.17 -25.75
C ASP A 245 -20.56 -5.12 -24.80
N ALA A 246 -21.24 -3.96 -24.67
CA ALA A 246 -20.82 -2.92 -23.74
C ALA A 246 -20.88 -3.40 -22.27
N LEU A 247 -21.94 -4.13 -21.90
CA LEU A 247 -22.04 -4.74 -20.56
C LEU A 247 -20.91 -5.76 -20.32
N ARG A 248 -20.64 -6.62 -21.30
CA ARG A 248 -19.54 -7.60 -21.22
C ARG A 248 -18.18 -6.92 -21.07
N ASP A 249 -17.93 -5.85 -21.80
CA ASP A 249 -16.68 -5.08 -21.70
C ASP A 249 -16.55 -4.40 -20.32
N PHE A 250 -17.64 -3.84 -19.79
CA PHE A 250 -17.67 -3.33 -18.42
C PHE A 250 -17.33 -4.43 -17.43
N GLN A 251 -18.01 -5.57 -17.47
CA GLN A 251 -17.77 -6.70 -16.58
C GLN A 251 -16.32 -7.19 -16.61
N LYS A 252 -15.70 -7.27 -17.78
CA LYS A 252 -14.28 -7.64 -17.94
C LYS A 252 -13.32 -6.63 -17.30
N ARG A 253 -13.69 -5.38 -17.18
CA ARG A 253 -12.85 -4.32 -16.60
C ARG A 253 -12.98 -4.23 -15.08
N VAL A 254 -14.19 -4.36 -14.54
CA VAL A 254 -14.45 -4.34 -13.10
C VAL A 254 -14.19 -5.69 -12.45
N ARG A 255 -14.51 -6.79 -13.15
CA ARG A 255 -14.23 -8.16 -12.71
C ARG A 255 -12.86 -8.54 -13.24
N ARG A 256 -11.91 -8.59 -12.36
CA ARG A 256 -10.53 -8.69 -12.74
C ARG A 256 -10.14 -10.06 -13.29
N ASN A 257 -9.47 -10.05 -14.44
CA ASN A 257 -8.73 -11.19 -14.93
C ASN A 257 -7.22 -11.00 -14.60
N THR A 258 -6.60 -11.97 -13.94
CA THR A 258 -5.17 -11.94 -13.57
C THR A 258 -4.21 -11.84 -14.76
N ASP A 259 -4.69 -12.07 -15.98
CA ASP A 259 -3.89 -11.99 -17.19
C ASP A 259 -3.63 -10.53 -17.65
N ARG A 260 -4.29 -9.55 -17.02
CA ARG A 260 -4.09 -8.14 -17.30
C ARG A 260 -3.04 -7.53 -16.35
N PRO A 261 -1.99 -6.87 -16.85
CA PRO A 261 -1.07 -6.13 -15.98
C PRO A 261 -1.82 -5.09 -15.14
N ARG A 262 -1.56 -5.06 -13.84
CA ARG A 262 -2.07 -3.98 -12.98
C ARG A 262 -1.41 -2.66 -13.35
N SER A 263 -2.19 -1.61 -13.37
CA SER A 263 -1.65 -0.28 -13.29
C SER A 263 -1.04 -0.04 -11.90
N LEU A 264 -0.05 0.85 -11.81
CA LEU A 264 0.50 1.26 -10.51
C LEU A 264 -0.60 1.82 -9.60
N VAL A 265 -1.49 2.62 -10.16
CA VAL A 265 -2.60 3.24 -9.41
C VAL A 265 -3.61 2.20 -8.96
N GLU A 266 -3.99 1.25 -9.81
CA GLU A 266 -4.87 0.15 -9.41
C GLU A 266 -4.28 -0.69 -8.28
N ALA A 267 -2.96 -0.95 -8.32
CA ALA A 267 -2.26 -1.66 -7.24
C ALA A 267 -2.24 -0.87 -5.93
N LEU A 268 -2.12 0.46 -6.01
CA LEU A 268 -2.18 1.34 -4.82
C LEU A 268 -3.60 1.43 -4.24
N LEU A 269 -4.63 1.45 -5.09
CA LEU A 269 -6.03 1.62 -4.66
C LEU A 269 -6.66 0.34 -4.11
N SER A 270 -6.32 -0.81 -4.68
CA SER A 270 -6.98 -2.08 -4.36
C SER A 270 -6.11 -3.08 -3.61
N ALA A 271 -4.84 -2.74 -3.33
CA ALA A 271 -3.87 -3.72 -2.82
C ALA A 271 -3.96 -5.05 -3.61
N GLU A 272 -4.35 -6.15 -2.98
CA GLU A 272 -4.59 -7.43 -3.66
C GLU A 272 -6.09 -7.75 -3.87
N ASP A 273 -6.97 -6.98 -3.24
CA ASP A 273 -8.42 -7.12 -3.41
C ASP A 273 -8.92 -6.41 -4.68
N VAL A 274 -9.95 -6.97 -5.27
CA VAL A 274 -10.75 -6.35 -6.31
C VAL A 274 -12.14 -6.12 -5.76
N GLU A 275 -12.55 -4.86 -5.84
CA GLU A 275 -13.85 -4.39 -5.34
C GLU A 275 -15.01 -5.11 -6.04
N ASN A 276 -16.02 -5.53 -5.27
CA ASN A 276 -17.25 -6.10 -5.81
C ASN A 276 -18.36 -5.05 -5.80
N ILE A 277 -18.53 -4.37 -6.93
CA ILE A 277 -19.48 -3.27 -7.05
C ILE A 277 -20.95 -3.73 -6.87
N GLU A 278 -21.27 -4.97 -7.23
CA GLU A 278 -22.60 -5.52 -7.03
C GLU A 278 -22.92 -5.76 -5.55
N ALA A 279 -21.92 -6.09 -4.74
CA ALA A 279 -22.07 -6.22 -3.29
C ALA A 279 -22.32 -4.86 -2.61
N GLU A 280 -21.58 -3.81 -3.03
CA GLU A 280 -21.83 -2.45 -2.54
C GLU A 280 -23.23 -1.95 -2.94
N LEU A 281 -23.58 -2.14 -4.20
CA LEU A 281 -24.90 -1.79 -4.71
C LEU A 281 -26.00 -2.51 -3.93
N LEU A 282 -25.82 -3.80 -3.64
CA LEU A 282 -26.77 -4.57 -2.85
C LEU A 282 -26.95 -3.99 -1.44
N ASN A 283 -25.87 -3.54 -0.79
CA ASN A 283 -25.97 -2.88 0.51
C ASN A 283 -26.83 -1.60 0.44
N ALA A 284 -26.58 -0.76 -0.57
CA ALA A 284 -27.37 0.44 -0.80
C ALA A 284 -28.85 0.15 -1.12
N LEU A 285 -29.14 -0.97 -1.79
CA LEU A 285 -30.53 -1.40 -2.06
C LEU A 285 -31.23 -1.95 -0.82
N TYR A 286 -30.50 -2.66 0.08
CA TYR A 286 -31.04 -3.11 1.37
C TYR A 286 -31.29 -1.95 2.33
N ASN A 287 -30.50 -0.88 2.26
CA ASN A 287 -30.63 0.29 3.14
C ASN A 287 -31.03 1.56 2.37
N PRO A 288 -32.33 1.76 2.06
CA PRO A 288 -32.79 2.92 1.29
C PRO A 288 -32.61 4.27 2.03
N LYS A 289 -32.27 4.25 3.31
CA LYS A 289 -31.98 5.46 4.11
C LYS A 289 -30.52 5.90 3.97
N ARG A 290 -29.65 5.04 3.41
CA ARG A 290 -28.27 5.39 3.15
C ARG A 290 -28.20 6.48 2.08
N ALA A 291 -27.24 7.39 2.19
CA ALA A 291 -27.01 8.39 1.18
C ALA A 291 -26.73 7.71 -0.19
N PRO A 292 -27.37 8.18 -1.26
CA PRO A 292 -27.24 7.53 -2.56
C PRO A 292 -25.86 7.73 -3.15
N PHE A 293 -25.37 6.75 -3.92
CA PHE A 293 -24.15 6.87 -4.70
C PHE A 293 -24.42 6.82 -6.21
N PHE A 294 -23.45 7.33 -6.97
CA PHE A 294 -23.44 7.30 -8.42
C PHE A 294 -22.03 6.97 -8.92
N ASN A 295 -21.89 5.93 -9.74
CA ASN A 295 -20.63 5.55 -10.38
C ASN A 295 -20.83 5.51 -11.90
N ALA A 296 -19.96 6.17 -12.65
CA ALA A 296 -19.92 6.11 -14.09
C ALA A 296 -18.60 5.51 -14.58
N TYR A 297 -18.68 4.40 -15.27
CA TYR A 297 -17.57 3.72 -15.92
C TYR A 297 -17.61 4.07 -17.42
N LEU A 298 -16.66 4.89 -17.87
CA LEU A 298 -16.66 5.53 -19.17
C LEU A 298 -15.57 4.95 -20.08
N PHE A 299 -15.92 4.68 -21.31
CA PHE A 299 -15.03 4.21 -22.35
C PHE A 299 -14.74 5.39 -23.30
N GLY A 300 -13.79 6.24 -22.87
CA GLY A 300 -13.41 7.44 -23.57
C GLY A 300 -12.62 7.20 -24.84
N ARG A 301 -12.49 8.21 -25.66
CA ARG A 301 -11.64 8.17 -26.87
C ARG A 301 -10.16 8.27 -26.54
N LYS A 302 -9.83 9.09 -25.53
CA LYS A 302 -8.46 9.25 -25.04
C LYS A 302 -8.20 8.37 -23.79
N TYR A 303 -9.20 8.23 -22.91
CA TYR A 303 -9.09 7.48 -21.66
C TYR A 303 -9.99 6.23 -21.73
N ASN A 304 -9.39 5.08 -22.01
CA ASN A 304 -10.14 3.83 -22.20
C ASN A 304 -10.78 3.25 -20.94
N ASP A 305 -10.30 3.59 -19.75
CA ASP A 305 -10.86 3.17 -18.45
C ASP A 305 -10.93 4.37 -17.51
N LEU A 306 -11.93 5.22 -17.75
CA LEU A 306 -12.20 6.40 -16.96
C LEU A 306 -13.37 6.12 -16.01
N ARG A 307 -13.19 6.41 -14.73
CA ARG A 307 -14.20 6.17 -13.69
C ARG A 307 -14.49 7.48 -12.97
N PHE A 308 -15.75 7.84 -12.90
CA PHE A 308 -16.25 8.96 -12.09
C PHE A 308 -17.14 8.41 -10.99
N HIS A 309 -16.80 8.71 -9.74
CA HIS A 309 -17.46 8.21 -8.54
C HIS A 309 -17.98 9.36 -7.69
N VAL A 310 -19.21 9.20 -7.17
CA VAL A 310 -19.77 9.99 -6.07
C VAL A 310 -20.29 8.99 -5.05
N ARG A 311 -19.53 8.75 -3.98
CA ARG A 311 -19.78 7.74 -2.96
C ARG A 311 -19.78 8.36 -1.57
N PRO A 312 -20.91 8.55 -0.92
CA PRO A 312 -20.98 9.20 0.40
C PRO A 312 -20.20 8.51 1.52
N ASP A 313 -19.87 7.21 1.34
CA ASP A 313 -19.09 6.44 2.30
C ASP A 313 -17.57 6.45 2.00
N GLY A 314 -17.13 7.31 1.09
CA GLY A 314 -15.78 7.42 0.59
C GLY A 314 -15.55 6.60 -0.68
N VAL A 315 -14.72 7.16 -1.58
CA VAL A 315 -14.50 6.57 -2.92
C VAL A 315 -13.44 5.48 -2.96
N MET A 316 -12.69 5.29 -1.89
CA MET A 316 -11.54 4.37 -1.83
C MET A 316 -11.58 3.51 -0.56
N PRO A 317 -12.31 2.40 -0.56
CA PRO A 317 -12.46 1.56 0.64
C PRO A 317 -11.14 0.98 1.17
N GLN A 318 -10.14 0.82 0.32
CA GLN A 318 -8.84 0.26 0.68
C GLN A 318 -7.82 1.34 1.15
N LEU A 319 -8.08 2.59 0.84
CA LEU A 319 -7.36 3.73 1.41
C LEU A 319 -8.31 4.44 2.37
N PRO A 320 -7.87 4.78 3.58
CA PRO A 320 -8.62 5.66 4.45
C PRO A 320 -8.72 7.05 3.79
N ALA A 321 -9.73 7.23 2.96
CA ALA A 321 -10.00 8.45 2.23
C ALA A 321 -11.46 8.84 2.50
N PRO A 322 -11.71 9.93 3.22
CA PRO A 322 -13.06 10.38 3.51
C PRO A 322 -13.74 11.05 2.32
N GLU A 323 -12.98 11.41 1.29
CA GLU A 323 -13.49 12.10 0.10
C GLU A 323 -14.50 11.24 -0.67
N GLU A 324 -15.58 11.87 -1.11
CA GLU A 324 -16.73 11.23 -1.74
C GLU A 324 -16.73 11.32 -3.27
N VAL A 325 -15.94 12.23 -3.85
CA VAL A 325 -15.96 12.48 -5.29
C VAL A 325 -14.60 12.22 -5.91
N ALA A 326 -14.55 11.33 -6.89
CA ALA A 326 -13.31 11.03 -7.61
C ALA A 326 -13.49 10.93 -9.12
N LEU A 327 -12.45 11.34 -9.85
CA LEU A 327 -12.25 11.00 -11.26
C LEU A 327 -10.92 10.26 -11.39
N ILE A 328 -10.96 9.01 -11.87
CA ILE A 328 -9.82 8.11 -11.89
C ILE A 328 -9.65 7.56 -13.30
N ASN A 329 -8.42 7.61 -13.82
CA ASN A 329 -8.05 6.95 -15.07
C ASN A 329 -7.18 5.71 -14.75
N LEU A 330 -7.70 4.53 -15.03
CA LEU A 330 -7.02 3.25 -14.83
C LEU A 330 -6.52 2.62 -16.15
N ASP A 331 -6.38 3.37 -17.21
CA ASP A 331 -5.81 2.89 -18.46
C ASP A 331 -4.28 2.68 -18.30
N PRO A 332 -3.78 1.43 -18.20
CA PRO A 332 -2.35 1.17 -17.97
C PRO A 332 -1.47 1.51 -19.19
N GLN A 333 -2.06 1.70 -20.35
CA GLN A 333 -1.36 2.16 -21.56
C GLN A 333 -1.45 3.68 -21.72
N GLY A 334 -2.27 4.34 -20.91
CA GLY A 334 -2.46 5.79 -20.92
C GLY A 334 -1.30 6.54 -20.25
N LYS A 335 -0.84 7.64 -20.87
CA LYS A 335 0.21 8.50 -20.32
C LYS A 335 -0.25 9.33 -19.10
N GLU A 336 -1.53 9.32 -18.80
CA GLU A 336 -2.19 10.14 -17.78
C GLU A 336 -2.98 9.27 -16.78
N GLU A 337 -2.44 8.06 -16.51
CA GLU A 337 -2.97 7.18 -15.49
C GLU A 337 -2.85 7.81 -14.10
N GLY A 338 -3.91 7.74 -13.31
CA GLY A 338 -3.91 8.27 -11.94
C GLY A 338 -5.29 8.67 -11.44
N ILE A 339 -5.30 9.17 -10.21
CA ILE A 339 -6.44 9.84 -9.60
C ILE A 339 -6.41 11.30 -10.11
N LEU A 340 -7.23 11.60 -11.11
CA LEU A 340 -7.24 12.92 -11.75
C LEU A 340 -7.89 14.00 -10.87
N TYR A 341 -8.87 13.61 -10.06
CA TYR A 341 -9.57 14.46 -9.09
C TYR A 341 -10.00 13.63 -7.90
N LEU A 342 -9.90 14.20 -6.69
CA LEU A 342 -10.37 13.59 -5.45
C LEU A 342 -10.71 14.71 -4.46
N SER A 343 -11.95 14.75 -3.99
CA SER A 343 -12.42 15.82 -3.10
C SER A 343 -13.66 15.39 -2.33
N HIS A 344 -13.95 16.13 -1.27
CA HIS A 344 -15.24 16.08 -0.60
C HIS A 344 -16.37 16.61 -1.50
N LEU A 345 -17.64 16.34 -1.14
CA LEU A 345 -18.80 16.88 -1.82
C LEU A 345 -18.75 18.42 -1.85
N GLU A 346 -19.12 19.01 -2.98
CA GLU A 346 -19.16 20.48 -3.13
C GLU A 346 -20.03 21.16 -2.04
N SER A 347 -21.06 20.49 -1.57
CA SER A 347 -21.92 20.97 -0.47
C SER A 347 -21.21 21.01 0.89
N GLU A 348 -20.39 20.01 1.20
CA GLU A 348 -19.61 19.94 2.44
C GLU A 348 -18.49 20.97 2.46
N LEU A 349 -17.85 21.16 1.31
CA LEU A 349 -16.85 22.20 1.12
C LEU A 349 -17.42 23.60 1.34
N LYS A 350 -18.61 23.88 0.79
CA LYS A 350 -19.30 25.18 0.94
C LYS A 350 -19.78 25.42 2.37
N SER A 351 -20.17 24.37 3.10
CA SER A 351 -20.59 24.46 4.50
C SER A 351 -19.43 24.46 5.50
N GLY A 352 -18.20 24.18 5.05
CA GLY A 352 -17.02 24.01 5.92
C GLY A 352 -17.03 22.75 6.78
N GLN A 353 -17.80 21.74 6.37
CA GLN A 353 -17.91 20.44 7.08
C GLN A 353 -16.91 19.39 6.56
N ALA A 354 -16.31 19.63 5.40
CA ALA A 354 -15.30 18.73 4.83
C ALA A 354 -14.08 18.60 5.76
N GLY A 355 -13.67 17.39 6.09
CA GLY A 355 -12.53 17.15 6.98
C GLY A 355 -11.97 15.74 6.88
N SER A 356 -10.65 15.60 7.08
CA SER A 356 -9.95 14.33 6.99
C SER A 356 -10.26 13.36 8.16
N MET A 357 -10.93 13.81 9.20
CA MET A 357 -11.29 13.02 10.38
C MET A 357 -12.71 12.45 10.36
N GLU A 358 -13.40 12.52 9.23
CA GLU A 358 -14.73 11.92 9.11
C GLU A 358 -14.67 10.40 9.23
N ASP A 359 -15.48 9.84 10.13
CA ASP A 359 -15.60 8.39 10.29
C ASP A 359 -16.67 7.84 9.35
N LYS A 360 -16.23 7.23 8.26
CA LYS A 360 -17.11 6.58 7.25
C LYS A 360 -17.31 5.08 7.52
N ARG A 361 -16.82 4.54 8.63
CA ARG A 361 -16.95 3.11 8.96
C ARG A 361 -18.41 2.74 9.21
N ALA A 362 -18.82 1.59 8.67
CA ALA A 362 -20.14 1.01 8.96
C ALA A 362 -20.17 0.29 10.32
N ILE A 363 -19.02 -0.26 10.73
CA ILE A 363 -18.86 -1.01 11.98
C ILE A 363 -17.54 -0.65 12.66
N ASP A 364 -17.50 -0.86 13.97
CA ASP A 364 -16.36 -0.72 14.86
C ASP A 364 -16.00 -2.11 15.39
N ALA A 365 -14.84 -2.65 15.03
CA ALA A 365 -14.38 -3.94 15.51
C ALA A 365 -13.88 -3.79 16.94
N GLU A 366 -14.47 -4.53 17.88
CA GLU A 366 -14.12 -4.44 19.30
C GLU A 366 -13.17 -5.55 19.75
N HIS A 367 -13.37 -6.77 19.22
CA HIS A 367 -12.57 -7.92 19.62
C HIS A 367 -12.50 -9.01 18.56
N TYR A 368 -11.29 -9.50 18.30
CA TYR A 368 -11.01 -10.69 17.49
C TYR A 368 -10.49 -11.83 18.37
N ARG A 369 -11.07 -13.01 18.22
CA ARG A 369 -10.49 -14.28 18.63
C ARG A 369 -10.19 -15.11 17.38
N ILE A 370 -8.90 -15.40 17.12
CA ILE A 370 -8.48 -16.09 15.91
C ILE A 370 -7.68 -17.33 16.27
N GLU A 371 -8.16 -18.49 15.83
CA GLU A 371 -7.47 -19.76 15.94
C GLU A 371 -6.89 -20.14 14.58
N THR A 372 -5.58 -20.28 14.49
CA THR A 372 -4.85 -20.47 13.22
C THR A 372 -3.97 -21.71 13.28
N ALA A 373 -4.08 -22.57 12.27
CA ALA A 373 -3.16 -23.69 12.05
C ALA A 373 -2.41 -23.52 10.75
N ILE A 374 -1.08 -23.63 10.79
CA ILE A 374 -0.20 -23.48 9.62
C ILE A 374 0.52 -24.81 9.37
N ARG A 375 0.41 -25.30 8.12
CA ARG A 375 1.07 -26.52 7.64
C ARG A 375 1.75 -26.23 6.30
N GLY A 376 3.09 -26.07 6.31
CA GLY A 376 3.82 -25.56 5.15
C GLY A 376 3.36 -24.14 4.83
N GLU A 377 2.98 -23.88 3.58
CA GLU A 377 2.44 -22.59 3.14
C GLU A 377 0.91 -22.45 3.34
N LYS A 378 0.25 -23.51 3.81
CA LYS A 378 -1.21 -23.53 3.96
C LYS A 378 -1.62 -23.05 5.35
N LEU A 379 -2.51 -22.05 5.37
CA LEU A 379 -3.16 -21.50 6.56
C LEU A 379 -4.61 -21.97 6.60
N THR A 380 -5.07 -22.39 7.77
CA THR A 380 -6.49 -22.67 8.09
C THR A 380 -6.82 -21.93 9.37
N ALA A 381 -7.91 -21.17 9.38
CA ALA A 381 -8.25 -20.37 10.55
C ALA A 381 -9.76 -20.23 10.75
N THR A 382 -10.13 -19.94 12.00
CA THR A 382 -11.44 -19.47 12.40
C THR A 382 -11.26 -18.13 13.12
N ALA A 383 -11.90 -17.07 12.60
CA ALA A 383 -11.94 -15.77 13.22
C ALA A 383 -13.33 -15.49 13.78
N GLU A 384 -13.43 -15.30 15.09
CA GLU A 384 -14.61 -14.76 15.74
C GLU A 384 -14.41 -13.26 15.92
N LEU A 385 -15.30 -12.44 15.34
CA LEU A 385 -15.29 -10.99 15.46
C LEU A 385 -16.52 -10.54 16.27
N THR A 386 -16.27 -9.74 17.31
CA THR A 386 -17.28 -8.94 17.99
C THR A 386 -17.15 -7.50 17.50
N PHE A 387 -18.23 -6.94 17.00
CA PHE A 387 -18.25 -5.57 16.47
C PHE A 387 -19.51 -4.82 16.88
N LYS A 388 -19.43 -3.49 16.90
CA LYS A 388 -20.52 -2.58 17.13
C LYS A 388 -20.93 -1.90 15.83
N ALA A 389 -22.22 -1.84 15.52
CA ALA A 389 -22.70 -1.11 14.36
C ALA A 389 -22.61 0.41 14.58
N LEU A 390 -22.03 1.14 13.63
CA LEU A 390 -21.94 2.60 13.62
C LEU A 390 -23.08 3.25 12.84
N SER A 391 -23.78 2.49 11.99
CA SER A 391 -24.91 2.91 11.18
C SER A 391 -26.11 1.98 11.34
N ASP A 392 -27.31 2.49 11.01
CA ASP A 392 -28.54 1.73 10.96
C ASP A 392 -28.78 1.17 9.55
N GLY A 393 -29.32 -0.03 9.45
CA GLY A 393 -29.93 -0.57 8.24
C GLY A 393 -28.99 -1.32 7.30
N ASP A 394 -27.70 -1.40 7.58
CA ASP A 394 -26.75 -2.13 6.74
C ASP A 394 -26.89 -3.65 6.91
N ARG A 395 -26.80 -4.36 5.79
CA ARG A 395 -26.84 -5.83 5.78
C ARG A 395 -25.56 -6.46 5.21
N ILE A 396 -24.78 -5.69 4.47
CA ILE A 396 -23.51 -6.16 3.90
C ILE A 396 -22.35 -5.60 4.73
N ILE A 397 -21.55 -6.49 5.28
CA ILE A 397 -20.30 -6.14 5.99
C ILE A 397 -19.13 -6.62 5.14
N SER A 398 -18.30 -5.67 4.70
CA SER A 398 -17.13 -5.93 3.87
C SER A 398 -15.89 -6.14 4.73
N PHE A 399 -15.04 -7.10 4.33
CA PHE A 399 -13.79 -7.42 5.02
C PHE A 399 -12.62 -7.44 4.05
N GLY A 400 -11.48 -6.93 4.48
CA GLY A 400 -10.19 -7.18 3.83
C GLY A 400 -9.75 -8.63 4.14
N LEU A 401 -9.57 -9.44 3.10
CA LEU A 401 -9.05 -10.79 3.21
C LEU A 401 -8.28 -11.13 1.93
N LEU A 402 -7.06 -11.65 2.08
CA LEU A 402 -6.24 -12.01 0.92
C LEU A 402 -7.02 -12.93 -0.03
N PRO A 403 -7.06 -12.65 -1.35
CA PRO A 403 -7.86 -13.43 -2.31
C PRO A 403 -7.56 -14.93 -2.37
N THR A 404 -6.37 -15.35 -1.99
CA THR A 404 -5.99 -16.78 -1.87
C THR A 404 -6.60 -17.47 -0.65
N LEU A 405 -7.07 -16.69 0.34
CA LEU A 405 -7.82 -17.19 1.49
C LEU A 405 -9.30 -17.30 1.12
N ARG A 406 -9.83 -18.52 1.15
CA ARG A 406 -11.21 -18.81 0.76
C ARG A 406 -12.06 -19.08 2.00
N VAL A 407 -13.12 -18.32 2.12
CA VAL A 407 -14.12 -18.52 3.17
C VAL A 407 -14.91 -19.79 2.88
N THR A 408 -15.03 -20.65 3.87
CA THR A 408 -15.76 -21.91 3.78
C THR A 408 -17.09 -21.85 4.51
N ARG A 409 -17.18 -21.00 5.55
CA ARG A 409 -18.39 -20.88 6.37
C ARG A 409 -18.43 -19.55 7.09
N VAL A 410 -19.63 -18.99 7.21
CA VAL A 410 -19.88 -17.81 8.06
C VAL A 410 -21.08 -18.11 8.95
N THR A 411 -20.96 -17.82 10.25
CA THR A 411 -22.04 -18.04 11.21
C THR A 411 -22.30 -16.82 12.09
N MET A 412 -23.56 -16.62 12.46
CA MET A 412 -24.00 -15.59 13.39
C MET A 412 -25.04 -16.18 14.33
N GLY A 413 -24.82 -16.07 15.64
CA GLY A 413 -25.71 -16.68 16.65
C GLY A 413 -25.84 -18.20 16.51
N GLY A 414 -24.81 -18.89 16.00
CA GLY A 414 -24.81 -20.33 15.74
C GLY A 414 -25.44 -20.77 14.42
N ASN A 415 -26.07 -19.86 13.67
CA ASN A 415 -26.68 -20.16 12.37
C ASN A 415 -25.75 -19.72 11.24
N GLU A 416 -25.74 -20.48 10.15
CA GLU A 416 -25.04 -20.10 8.94
C GLU A 416 -25.75 -18.92 8.26
N ILE A 417 -24.95 -18.00 7.71
CA ILE A 417 -25.44 -16.83 6.98
C ILE A 417 -24.84 -16.76 5.58
N ASN A 418 -25.51 -16.07 4.66
CA ASN A 418 -25.00 -15.85 3.30
C ASN A 418 -23.76 -15.00 3.29
N PHE A 419 -22.87 -15.27 2.34
CA PHE A 419 -21.69 -14.46 2.08
C PHE A 419 -21.34 -14.41 0.60
N ILE A 420 -20.59 -13.39 0.21
CA ILE A 420 -20.12 -13.15 -1.15
C ILE A 420 -18.60 -13.25 -1.15
N GLN A 421 -18.08 -14.10 -2.00
CA GLN A 421 -16.67 -14.17 -2.37
C GLN A 421 -16.56 -14.86 -3.73
N GLU A 422 -16.32 -14.11 -4.78
CA GLU A 422 -16.15 -14.62 -6.14
C GLU A 422 -14.80 -15.36 -6.30
N LYS A 423 -14.50 -15.87 -7.47
CA LYS A 423 -13.25 -16.57 -7.74
C LYS A 423 -12.07 -15.63 -7.50
N LYS A 424 -10.94 -16.17 -7.00
CA LYS A 424 -9.74 -15.35 -6.68
C LYS A 424 -9.17 -14.53 -7.84
N ASN A 425 -9.45 -14.93 -9.07
CA ASN A 425 -9.01 -14.27 -10.30
C ASN A 425 -10.08 -13.33 -10.87
N ASP A 426 -11.14 -13.09 -10.14
CA ASP A 426 -12.24 -12.19 -10.48
C ASP A 426 -12.27 -11.05 -9.47
N ASP A 427 -13.43 -10.65 -8.98
CA ASP A 427 -13.59 -9.71 -7.86
C ASP A 427 -13.69 -10.51 -6.55
N SER A 428 -12.57 -10.80 -5.94
CA SER A 428 -12.44 -11.75 -4.84
C SER A 428 -12.67 -11.15 -3.44
N ALA A 429 -13.14 -9.91 -3.35
CA ALA A 429 -13.51 -9.28 -2.09
C ALA A 429 -14.51 -10.13 -1.29
N PHE A 430 -14.39 -10.12 0.03
CA PHE A 430 -15.22 -10.89 0.93
C PHE A 430 -16.25 -10.03 1.65
N HIS A 431 -17.52 -10.43 1.60
CA HIS A 431 -18.62 -9.74 2.25
C HIS A 431 -19.54 -10.74 2.95
N SER A 432 -19.93 -10.45 4.19
CA SER A 432 -20.99 -11.20 4.90
C SER A 432 -22.33 -10.52 4.72
N ILE A 433 -23.39 -11.29 4.51
CA ILE A 433 -24.77 -10.80 4.40
C ILE A 433 -25.51 -11.11 5.71
N LEU A 434 -25.75 -10.10 6.51
CA LEU A 434 -26.46 -10.25 7.77
C LEU A 434 -27.92 -10.65 7.54
N PRO A 435 -28.51 -11.53 8.39
CA PRO A 435 -29.91 -11.94 8.27
C PRO A 435 -30.86 -10.76 8.50
N GLU A 436 -30.48 -9.83 9.39
CA GLU A 436 -31.24 -8.65 9.77
C GLU A 436 -30.40 -7.39 9.58
N PRO A 437 -31.02 -6.22 9.29
CA PRO A 437 -30.34 -4.94 9.23
C PRO A 437 -29.65 -4.59 10.56
N THR A 438 -28.49 -3.91 10.46
CA THR A 438 -27.82 -3.39 11.65
C THR A 438 -28.66 -2.34 12.38
N VAL A 439 -28.45 -2.27 13.69
CA VAL A 439 -29.00 -1.20 14.55
C VAL A 439 -27.82 -0.45 15.17
N LYS A 440 -27.72 0.84 14.94
CA LYS A 440 -26.64 1.70 15.44
C LYS A 440 -26.43 1.52 16.94
N GLY A 441 -25.20 1.32 17.35
CA GLY A 441 -24.80 1.13 18.75
C GLY A 441 -25.00 -0.31 19.26
N ARG A 442 -25.68 -1.20 18.52
CA ARG A 442 -25.83 -2.61 18.90
C ARG A 442 -24.57 -3.40 18.58
N GLN A 443 -24.20 -4.31 19.49
CA GLN A 443 -23.09 -5.25 19.33
C GLN A 443 -23.56 -6.52 18.62
N TYR A 444 -22.69 -7.06 17.78
CA TYR A 444 -22.88 -8.28 17.00
C TYR A 444 -21.66 -9.19 17.12
N LYS A 445 -21.86 -10.48 16.93
CA LYS A 445 -20.79 -11.48 16.88
C LYS A 445 -20.94 -12.36 15.65
N ILE A 446 -19.85 -12.48 14.86
CA ILE A 446 -19.78 -13.31 13.66
C ILE A 446 -18.57 -14.23 13.75
N ALA A 447 -18.68 -15.45 13.24
CA ALA A 447 -17.54 -16.35 13.10
C ALA A 447 -17.34 -16.71 11.63
N ILE A 448 -16.10 -16.64 11.17
CA ILE A 448 -15.68 -16.81 9.78
C ILE A 448 -14.60 -17.88 9.73
N GLU A 449 -14.90 -18.99 9.05
CA GLU A 449 -13.96 -20.09 8.79
C GLU A 449 -13.37 -19.92 7.39
N TYR A 450 -12.04 -19.97 7.28
CA TYR A 450 -11.35 -19.77 6.01
C TYR A 450 -10.03 -20.52 5.94
N GLN A 451 -9.56 -20.74 4.72
CA GLN A 451 -8.30 -21.43 4.46
C GLN A 451 -7.69 -21.01 3.13
N GLY A 452 -6.39 -21.19 2.99
CA GLY A 452 -5.71 -20.92 1.72
C GLY A 452 -4.19 -20.99 1.82
N ASP A 453 -3.53 -20.47 0.81
CA ASP A 453 -2.08 -20.44 0.66
C ASP A 453 -1.59 -19.03 0.29
N LYS A 454 -0.27 -18.86 0.09
CA LYS A 454 0.38 -17.61 -0.33
C LYS A 454 0.22 -16.42 0.66
N VAL A 455 -0.15 -16.73 1.90
CA VAL A 455 -0.17 -15.76 3.00
C VAL A 455 1.20 -15.66 3.65
N ILE A 456 1.92 -16.78 3.65
CA ILE A 456 3.23 -16.92 4.29
C ILE A 456 4.29 -16.79 3.19
N GLU A 457 5.23 -15.88 3.40
CA GLU A 457 6.43 -15.76 2.59
C GLU A 457 7.51 -16.69 3.16
N ASP A 458 7.96 -17.64 2.35
CA ASP A 458 9.11 -18.51 2.65
C ASP A 458 10.25 -18.20 1.67
N ALA A 459 11.25 -17.46 2.13
CA ALA A 459 12.47 -17.17 1.35
C ALA A 459 13.58 -18.20 1.60
N GLY A 460 13.29 -19.31 2.29
CA GLY A 460 14.28 -20.26 2.76
C GLY A 460 14.95 -19.81 4.07
N GLY A 461 15.95 -20.57 4.51
CA GLY A 461 16.69 -20.28 5.74
C GLY A 461 15.90 -20.49 7.03
N GLY A 462 14.62 -20.94 6.93
CA GLY A 462 13.77 -21.23 8.10
C GLY A 462 13.08 -19.99 8.69
N ASN A 463 12.83 -18.96 7.90
CA ASN A 463 12.08 -17.77 8.28
C ASN A 463 10.77 -17.67 7.48
N PHE A 464 9.65 -17.61 8.16
CA PHE A 464 8.30 -17.60 7.58
C PHE A 464 7.53 -16.38 8.10
N ALA A 465 7.34 -15.39 7.26
CA ALA A 465 6.70 -14.14 7.62
C ALA A 465 5.35 -13.96 6.92
N VAL A 466 4.42 -13.28 7.59
CA VAL A 466 3.26 -12.68 6.93
C VAL A 466 3.75 -11.39 6.26
N GLY A 467 3.45 -11.23 4.98
CA GLY A 467 3.84 -10.05 4.22
C GLY A 467 3.24 -8.76 4.79
N ALA A 468 3.95 -7.65 4.61
CA ALA A 468 3.43 -6.34 4.97
C ALA A 468 2.11 -6.06 4.25
N ARG A 469 1.14 -5.52 4.98
CA ARG A 469 -0.21 -5.19 4.47
C ARG A 469 -1.02 -6.39 3.95
N THR A 470 -0.61 -7.61 4.29
CA THR A 470 -1.37 -8.80 3.92
C THR A 470 -2.52 -9.00 4.89
N SER A 471 -3.76 -8.99 4.37
CA SER A 471 -4.96 -9.28 5.15
C SER A 471 -5.08 -10.79 5.36
N TRP A 472 -4.35 -11.34 6.33
CA TRP A 472 -4.36 -12.76 6.65
C TRP A 472 -5.59 -13.19 7.48
N TYR A 473 -6.36 -12.27 7.97
CA TYR A 473 -7.63 -12.45 8.69
C TYR A 473 -8.68 -11.46 8.16
N PRO A 474 -9.99 -11.72 8.35
CA PRO A 474 -11.04 -10.79 7.94
C PRO A 474 -10.92 -9.47 8.71
N SER A 475 -10.21 -8.50 8.15
CA SER A 475 -9.95 -7.21 8.77
C SER A 475 -11.00 -6.18 8.38
N VAL A 476 -11.24 -5.22 9.25
CA VAL A 476 -12.12 -4.06 9.02
C VAL A 476 -11.25 -2.83 8.97
N ASN A 477 -11.38 -2.02 7.90
CA ASN A 477 -10.72 -0.71 7.76
C ASN A 477 -9.27 -0.69 8.29
N ALA A 478 -8.41 -1.51 7.69
CA ALA A 478 -7.02 -1.70 8.10
C ALA A 478 -6.32 -0.39 8.46
N PHE A 479 -5.64 -0.36 9.60
CA PHE A 479 -4.91 0.77 10.20
C PHE A 479 -5.77 1.90 10.81
N THR A 480 -7.06 2.00 10.53
CA THR A 480 -7.91 3.06 11.10
C THR A 480 -8.87 2.56 12.17
N ASP A 481 -9.22 1.29 12.14
CA ASP A 481 -10.01 0.61 13.17
C ASP A 481 -9.11 -0.06 14.22
N ARG A 482 -9.58 -0.22 15.45
CA ARG A 482 -8.80 -0.81 16.54
C ARG A 482 -9.63 -1.81 17.32
N ALA A 483 -9.11 -3.03 17.46
CA ALA A 483 -9.72 -4.10 18.23
C ALA A 483 -8.74 -4.76 19.19
N THR A 484 -9.22 -5.42 20.21
CA THR A 484 -8.40 -6.35 21.03
C THR A 484 -8.29 -7.70 20.33
N PHE A 485 -7.17 -8.39 20.56
CA PHE A 485 -6.88 -9.66 19.90
C PHE A 485 -6.57 -10.77 20.92
N ASP A 486 -7.15 -11.95 20.68
CA ASP A 486 -6.78 -13.24 21.27
C ASP A 486 -6.40 -14.19 20.10
N LEU A 487 -5.11 -14.44 19.94
CA LEU A 487 -4.55 -15.16 18.79
C LEU A 487 -3.95 -16.47 19.23
N THR A 488 -4.48 -17.59 18.73
CA THR A 488 -3.91 -18.92 18.95
C THR A 488 -3.29 -19.43 17.64
N PHE A 489 -2.02 -19.84 17.72
CA PHE A 489 -1.29 -20.40 16.57
C PHE A 489 -0.84 -21.83 16.83
N LYS A 490 -1.01 -22.69 15.80
CA LYS A 490 -0.46 -24.05 15.75
C LYS A 490 0.53 -24.12 14.57
N VAL A 491 1.82 -24.29 14.86
CA VAL A 491 2.89 -24.48 13.86
C VAL A 491 3.69 -25.74 14.17
N ALA A 492 4.45 -26.27 13.21
CA ALA A 492 5.30 -27.43 13.44
C ALA A 492 6.23 -27.21 14.65
N SER A 493 6.36 -28.21 15.53
CA SER A 493 7.03 -28.11 16.84
C SER A 493 8.52 -27.71 16.79
N LYS A 494 9.14 -27.78 15.62
CA LYS A 494 10.52 -27.33 15.38
C LYS A 494 10.65 -25.80 15.24
N TYR A 495 9.54 -25.07 15.07
CA TYR A 495 9.54 -23.63 14.86
C TYR A 495 9.13 -22.86 16.11
N THR A 496 9.71 -21.71 16.27
CA THR A 496 9.35 -20.70 17.29
C THR A 496 8.40 -19.67 16.68
N MET A 497 7.26 -19.43 17.33
CA MET A 497 6.26 -18.43 16.95
C MET A 497 6.49 -17.13 17.72
N VAL A 498 6.33 -15.99 17.05
CA VAL A 498 6.24 -14.66 17.67
C VAL A 498 5.07 -13.88 17.06
N SER A 499 4.27 -13.24 17.91
CA SER A 499 3.13 -12.43 17.49
C SER A 499 3.05 -11.12 18.26
N ILE A 500 2.09 -10.26 17.90
CA ILE A 500 1.73 -9.07 18.65
C ILE A 500 1.26 -9.43 20.07
N GLY A 501 1.31 -8.47 20.99
CA GLY A 501 0.82 -8.63 22.37
C GLY A 501 1.71 -9.51 23.24
N LYS A 502 1.13 -10.12 24.29
CA LYS A 502 1.81 -10.97 25.26
C LYS A 502 1.54 -12.43 25.02
N LEU A 503 2.57 -13.27 25.14
CA LEU A 503 2.44 -14.72 25.18
C LEU A 503 1.83 -15.11 26.54
N VAL A 504 0.60 -15.66 26.52
CA VAL A 504 -0.14 -16.05 27.74
C VAL A 504 -0.18 -17.56 27.92
N LYS A 505 -0.02 -18.34 26.84
CA LYS A 505 0.04 -19.79 26.90
C LYS A 505 0.99 -20.33 25.83
N GLU A 506 1.81 -21.32 26.21
CA GLU A 506 2.66 -22.08 25.31
C GLU A 506 2.56 -23.58 25.67
N GLY A 507 2.50 -24.44 24.67
CA GLY A 507 2.40 -25.87 24.84
C GLY A 507 2.74 -26.63 23.57
N LYS A 508 2.69 -27.98 23.67
CA LYS A 508 2.89 -28.87 22.53
C LYS A 508 1.69 -29.79 22.41
N GLU A 509 1.17 -29.95 21.20
CA GLU A 509 0.14 -30.92 20.87
C GLU A 509 0.68 -31.78 19.72
N GLU A 510 0.97 -33.06 19.99
CA GLU A 510 1.60 -33.99 19.04
C GLU A 510 2.90 -33.38 18.44
N ASN A 511 2.90 -33.10 17.12
CA ASN A 511 4.01 -32.54 16.38
C ASN A 511 3.91 -31.00 16.19
N PHE A 512 3.00 -30.35 16.94
CA PHE A 512 2.78 -28.91 16.86
C PHE A 512 3.20 -28.19 18.15
N SER A 513 3.77 -27.01 17.98
CA SER A 513 3.86 -25.99 19.01
C SER A 513 2.57 -25.17 18.96
N VAL A 514 1.93 -24.96 20.11
CA VAL A 514 0.72 -24.15 20.26
C VAL A 514 1.00 -22.97 21.14
N THR A 515 0.76 -21.77 20.64
CA THR A 515 0.97 -20.53 21.40
C THR A 515 -0.29 -19.67 21.38
N GLN A 516 -0.60 -19.01 22.50
CA GLN A 516 -1.69 -18.03 22.59
C GLN A 516 -1.13 -16.68 23.00
N TRP A 517 -1.53 -15.64 22.24
CA TRP A 517 -1.08 -14.26 22.37
C TRP A 517 -2.28 -13.34 22.57
N VAL A 518 -2.19 -12.40 23.50
CA VAL A 518 -3.28 -11.47 23.82
C VAL A 518 -2.77 -10.04 23.77
N SER A 519 -3.52 -9.15 23.12
CA SER A 519 -3.19 -7.72 23.08
C SER A 519 -3.48 -7.05 24.44
N ASP A 520 -2.61 -6.10 24.83
CA ASP A 520 -2.78 -5.33 26.07
C ASP A 520 -3.88 -4.27 25.95
N ILE A 521 -4.07 -3.73 24.75
CA ILE A 521 -5.00 -2.66 24.39
C ILE A 521 -5.59 -2.95 23.00
N PRO A 522 -6.61 -2.24 22.56
CA PRO A 522 -7.04 -2.30 21.15
C PRO A 522 -5.91 -1.88 20.21
N LEU A 523 -5.68 -2.66 19.15
CA LEU A 523 -4.62 -2.47 18.16
C LEU A 523 -5.21 -2.36 16.76
N ALA A 524 -4.58 -1.57 15.89
CA ALA A 524 -5.04 -1.35 14.52
C ALA A 524 -4.79 -2.55 13.61
N VAL A 525 -3.83 -3.41 13.94
CA VAL A 525 -3.42 -4.53 13.08
C VAL A 525 -2.82 -5.65 13.90
N ALA A 526 -3.03 -6.90 13.44
CA ALA A 526 -2.41 -8.09 14.01
C ALA A 526 -1.46 -8.75 13.00
N GLY A 527 -0.31 -9.19 13.49
CA GLY A 527 0.68 -9.88 12.69
C GLY A 527 1.47 -10.91 13.50
N PHE A 528 2.22 -11.73 12.77
CA PHE A 528 3.06 -12.76 13.36
C PHE A 528 4.24 -13.10 12.46
N ASN A 529 5.26 -13.72 13.04
CA ASN A 529 6.36 -14.35 12.34
C ASN A 529 6.68 -15.69 13.02
N TYR A 530 7.18 -16.68 12.27
CA TYR A 530 7.64 -17.93 12.86
C TYR A 530 8.82 -18.50 12.08
N GLY A 531 9.62 -19.32 12.72
CA GLY A 531 10.78 -19.88 12.06
C GLY A 531 11.71 -20.69 12.98
N ASP A 532 12.83 -21.11 12.43
CA ASP A 532 13.96 -21.69 13.16
C ASP A 532 14.75 -20.57 13.84
N PHE A 533 14.08 -19.89 14.78
CA PHE A 533 14.64 -18.73 15.45
C PHE A 533 15.43 -19.10 16.72
N LYS A 534 16.59 -18.43 16.87
CA LYS A 534 17.17 -18.20 18.19
C LYS A 534 16.48 -16.99 18.80
N LYS A 535 16.06 -17.15 20.06
CA LYS A 535 15.47 -16.09 20.87
C LYS A 535 16.47 -15.60 21.91
N LYS A 536 16.55 -14.30 22.10
CA LYS A 536 17.16 -13.63 23.25
C LYS A 536 16.19 -12.61 23.82
N SER A 537 16.20 -12.45 25.16
CA SER A 537 15.32 -11.50 25.86
C SER A 537 16.14 -10.63 26.80
N VAL A 538 15.78 -9.36 26.88
CA VAL A 538 16.34 -8.39 27.82
C VAL A 538 15.17 -7.65 28.48
N THR A 539 15.19 -7.52 29.80
CA THR A 539 14.31 -6.57 30.50
C THR A 539 15.07 -5.29 30.70
N ASP A 540 14.58 -4.19 30.20
CA ASP A 540 15.22 -2.90 30.35
C ASP A 540 15.04 -2.35 31.77
N ASP A 541 16.15 -2.10 32.46
CA ASP A 541 16.18 -1.66 33.86
C ASP A 541 15.59 -0.25 34.10
N LYS A 542 15.52 0.59 33.06
CA LYS A 542 15.03 1.97 33.16
C LYS A 542 13.58 2.14 32.78
N THR A 543 13.12 1.35 31.84
CA THR A 543 11.77 1.47 31.28
C THR A 543 10.86 0.32 31.67
N ASN A 544 11.45 -0.77 32.20
CA ASN A 544 10.77 -2.03 32.55
C ASN A 544 10.08 -2.75 31.39
N TYR A 545 10.47 -2.46 30.14
CA TYR A 545 10.00 -3.22 28.99
C TYR A 545 10.78 -4.53 28.83
N GLN A 546 10.06 -5.58 28.47
CA GLN A 546 10.66 -6.79 27.94
C GLN A 546 10.94 -6.59 26.43
N ILE A 547 12.18 -6.77 26.00
CA ILE A 547 12.59 -6.68 24.60
C ILE A 547 13.07 -8.05 24.17
N ASP A 548 12.36 -8.66 23.22
CA ASP A 548 12.66 -9.99 22.68
C ASP A 548 13.24 -9.87 21.28
N GLY A 549 14.39 -10.49 21.01
CA GLY A 549 15.00 -10.59 19.69
C GLY A 549 14.87 -12.00 19.11
N TYR A 550 14.51 -12.09 17.83
CA TYR A 550 14.35 -13.34 17.08
C TYR A 550 15.11 -13.27 15.75
N ALA A 551 16.00 -14.24 15.50
CA ALA A 551 16.70 -14.33 14.22
C ALA A 551 17.10 -15.78 13.90
N THR A 552 17.19 -16.11 12.60
CA THR A 552 17.59 -17.44 12.10
C THR A 552 19.09 -17.65 12.17
N THR A 553 19.50 -18.91 12.19
CA THR A 553 20.91 -19.32 12.05
C THR A 553 21.35 -19.41 10.60
N ASN A 554 20.42 -19.58 9.68
CA ASN A 554 20.65 -19.76 8.24
C ASN A 554 20.23 -18.51 7.46
N LEU A 555 20.89 -18.27 6.32
CA LEU A 555 20.52 -17.23 5.37
C LEU A 555 19.36 -17.69 4.46
N PRO A 556 18.54 -16.75 3.94
CA PRO A 556 17.58 -17.04 2.86
C PRO A 556 18.26 -17.65 1.62
N ASP A 557 17.49 -18.42 0.85
CA ASP A 557 18.02 -19.17 -0.32
C ASP A 557 18.69 -18.29 -1.36
N TYR A 558 18.20 -17.07 -1.57
CA TYR A 558 18.78 -16.10 -2.52
C TYR A 558 20.18 -15.60 -2.11
N LEU A 559 20.61 -15.82 -0.85
CA LEU A 559 21.93 -15.48 -0.33
C LEU A 559 22.82 -16.70 -0.04
N ARG A 560 22.36 -17.93 -0.29
CA ARG A 560 23.15 -19.15 0.00
C ARG A 560 24.52 -19.19 -0.71
N GLN A 561 24.62 -18.63 -1.91
CA GLN A 561 25.93 -18.54 -2.60
C GLN A 561 26.91 -17.62 -1.86
N ALA A 562 26.43 -16.71 -1.01
CA ALA A 562 27.26 -15.85 -0.18
C ALA A 562 27.70 -16.54 1.13
N GLU A 563 27.14 -17.69 1.51
CA GLU A 563 27.56 -18.47 2.70
C GLU A 563 29.02 -18.90 2.65
N SER A 564 29.60 -19.09 1.44
CA SER A 564 31.01 -19.37 1.24
C SER A 564 31.96 -18.24 1.71
N ILE A 565 31.38 -17.03 1.99
CA ILE A 565 32.18 -15.84 2.38
C ILE A 565 32.27 -15.71 3.92
N GLY A 566 32.13 -16.82 4.68
CA GLY A 566 32.55 -16.84 6.09
C GLY A 566 31.46 -16.79 7.13
N GLY A 567 30.61 -17.82 7.22
CA GLY A 567 29.82 -18.13 8.44
C GLY A 567 28.83 -17.06 8.85
N MET A 568 28.09 -16.48 7.90
CA MET A 568 27.06 -15.51 8.17
C MET A 568 25.85 -16.17 8.86
N ALA A 569 25.60 -15.83 10.11
CA ALA A 569 24.41 -16.27 10.84
C ALA A 569 23.74 -15.04 11.46
N PRO A 570 22.52 -14.65 11.01
CA PRO A 570 21.79 -13.49 11.53
C PRO A 570 21.67 -13.51 13.05
N SER A 571 21.47 -14.68 13.63
CA SER A 571 21.37 -14.87 15.08
C SER A 571 22.59 -14.42 15.90
N ARG A 572 23.76 -14.24 15.29
CA ARG A 572 24.97 -13.73 15.95
C ARG A 572 24.85 -12.25 16.31
N LEU A 573 24.03 -11.49 15.59
CA LEU A 573 23.86 -10.05 15.80
C LEU A 573 22.55 -9.68 16.50
N ILE A 574 21.83 -10.63 17.09
CA ILE A 574 20.64 -10.35 17.91
C ILE A 574 20.96 -9.33 19.02
N ASP A 575 22.12 -9.42 19.67
CA ASP A 575 22.49 -8.50 20.74
C ASP A 575 22.59 -7.06 20.26
N LYS A 576 23.09 -6.84 19.04
CA LYS A 576 23.15 -5.50 18.41
C LYS A 576 21.75 -4.93 18.22
N THR A 577 20.84 -5.70 17.61
CA THR A 577 19.45 -5.22 17.35
C THR A 577 18.69 -5.00 18.67
N LEU A 578 18.91 -5.81 19.71
CA LEU A 578 18.34 -5.61 21.03
C LEU A 578 18.83 -4.32 21.68
N VAL A 579 20.14 -4.04 21.63
CA VAL A 579 20.72 -2.79 22.17
C VAL A 579 20.16 -1.57 21.44
N GLU A 580 20.10 -1.60 20.11
CA GLU A 580 19.54 -0.50 19.30
C GLU A 580 18.06 -0.26 19.65
N ALA A 581 17.25 -1.32 19.75
CA ALA A 581 15.86 -1.23 20.17
C ALA A 581 15.71 -0.68 21.58
N GLN A 582 16.53 -1.15 22.55
CA GLN A 582 16.53 -0.68 23.92
C GLN A 582 16.87 0.82 24.03
N MET A 583 17.90 1.27 23.30
CA MET A 583 18.28 2.68 23.27
C MET A 583 17.19 3.54 22.62
N SER A 584 16.56 3.07 21.53
CA SER A 584 15.43 3.73 20.87
C SER A 584 14.24 3.88 21.82
N ILE A 585 13.85 2.83 22.52
CA ILE A 585 12.74 2.85 23.48
C ILE A 585 13.02 3.84 24.64
N ARG A 586 14.23 3.84 25.19
CA ARG A 586 14.63 4.80 26.24
C ARG A 586 14.54 6.24 25.76
N LEU A 587 15.06 6.51 24.58
CA LEU A 587 15.04 7.83 23.96
C LEU A 587 13.62 8.30 23.69
N PHE A 588 12.81 7.47 23.04
CA PHE A 588 11.46 7.85 22.61
C PHE A 588 10.48 7.94 23.77
N ASN A 589 10.64 7.11 24.83
CA ASN A 589 9.91 7.32 26.09
C ASN A 589 10.18 8.71 26.70
N HIS A 590 11.43 9.18 26.61
CA HIS A 590 11.78 10.52 27.07
C HIS A 590 11.17 11.60 26.17
N TRP A 591 11.17 11.43 24.85
CA TRP A 591 10.69 12.44 23.92
C TRP A 591 9.16 12.47 23.77
N PHE A 592 8.50 11.30 23.77
CA PHE A 592 7.11 11.15 23.34
C PHE A 592 6.16 10.59 24.39
N SER A 593 6.64 10.10 25.50
CA SER A 593 5.94 9.36 26.56
C SER A 593 6.01 7.82 26.37
N PRO A 594 5.86 7.04 27.46
CA PRO A 594 5.87 5.59 27.39
C PRO A 594 4.74 5.02 26.54
N VAL A 595 5.01 4.00 25.73
CA VAL A 595 3.98 3.21 25.06
C VAL A 595 3.37 2.20 26.05
N PRO A 596 2.11 1.80 25.86
CA PRO A 596 1.39 0.96 26.84
C PRO A 596 1.72 -0.55 26.73
N TYR A 597 2.62 -0.95 25.83
CA TYR A 597 2.99 -2.36 25.65
C TYR A 597 4.00 -2.79 26.72
N GLY A 598 3.74 -3.90 27.41
CA GLY A 598 4.73 -4.43 28.38
C GLY A 598 5.89 -5.17 27.71
N ARG A 599 5.77 -5.47 26.39
CA ARG A 599 6.76 -6.20 25.61
C ARG A 599 6.87 -5.60 24.21
N ILE A 600 8.08 -5.57 23.65
CA ILE A 600 8.36 -5.29 22.25
C ILE A 600 9.24 -6.41 21.69
N ALA A 601 8.81 -7.07 20.63
CA ALA A 601 9.61 -8.06 19.91
C ALA A 601 10.26 -7.44 18.70
N VAL A 602 11.50 -7.83 18.45
CA VAL A 602 12.24 -7.53 17.23
C VAL A 602 12.49 -8.84 16.51
N THR A 603 11.92 -9.01 15.32
CA THR A 603 12.06 -10.21 14.51
C THR A 603 12.72 -9.92 13.17
N GLN A 604 13.41 -10.91 12.62
CA GLN A 604 14.00 -10.83 11.30
C GLN A 604 12.93 -11.15 10.26
N GLN A 605 12.80 -10.31 9.23
CA GLN A 605 12.07 -10.68 8.02
C GLN A 605 13.02 -11.21 6.93
N PRO A 606 12.52 -11.94 5.92
CA PRO A 606 13.37 -12.53 4.88
C PRO A 606 13.94 -11.48 3.91
N GLN A 607 13.32 -10.32 3.76
CA GLN A 607 13.76 -9.29 2.81
C GLN A 607 15.03 -8.57 3.28
N PHE A 608 15.84 -8.11 2.30
CA PHE A 608 17.18 -7.57 2.58
C PHE A 608 17.16 -6.11 3.08
N SER A 609 16.27 -5.26 2.55
CA SER A 609 16.32 -3.80 2.71
C SER A 609 14.99 -3.13 3.07
N PHE A 610 14.05 -3.89 3.64
CA PHE A 610 12.74 -3.36 3.98
C PHE A 610 12.41 -3.70 5.45
N GLY A 611 12.11 -2.67 6.26
CA GLY A 611 11.61 -2.80 7.62
C GLY A 611 10.08 -2.75 7.64
N GLN A 612 9.46 -3.26 8.69
CA GLN A 612 8.03 -3.17 8.95
C GLN A 612 7.79 -3.17 10.45
N SER A 613 6.87 -2.35 10.91
CA SER A 613 6.47 -2.34 12.32
C SER A 613 4.99 -2.66 12.48
N TRP A 614 4.69 -3.49 13.49
CA TRP A 614 3.36 -3.79 13.99
C TRP A 614 3.30 -3.48 15.48
N PRO A 615 2.14 -3.26 16.09
CA PRO A 615 2.08 -3.01 17.52
C PRO A 615 2.78 -4.11 18.31
N SER A 616 3.77 -3.74 19.10
CA SER A 616 4.64 -4.64 19.89
C SER A 616 5.48 -5.66 19.09
N LEU A 617 5.53 -5.59 17.76
CA LEU A 617 6.27 -6.52 16.89
C LEU A 617 6.95 -5.79 15.74
N VAL A 618 8.26 -5.63 15.82
CA VAL A 618 9.11 -4.94 14.84
C VAL A 618 9.77 -5.97 13.93
N TYR A 619 9.60 -5.83 12.63
CA TYR A 619 10.27 -6.65 11.62
C TYR A 619 11.46 -5.89 11.05
N LEU A 620 12.67 -6.39 11.29
CA LEU A 620 13.89 -5.81 10.73
C LEU A 620 14.33 -6.54 9.47
N PRO A 621 14.87 -5.81 8.48
CA PRO A 621 15.45 -6.40 7.29
C PRO A 621 16.68 -7.26 7.66
N LEU A 622 16.96 -8.26 6.83
CA LEU A 622 18.13 -9.11 7.02
C LEU A 622 19.44 -8.30 7.17
N SER A 623 19.55 -7.17 6.46
CA SER A 623 20.72 -6.28 6.51
C SER A 623 21.00 -5.70 7.90
N ALA A 624 19.99 -5.57 8.78
CA ALA A 624 20.17 -5.13 10.16
C ALA A 624 20.94 -6.16 11.02
N TYR A 625 20.89 -7.44 10.61
CA TYR A 625 21.57 -8.57 11.25
C TYR A 625 22.92 -8.92 10.61
N LEU A 626 23.50 -8.03 9.82
CA LEU A 626 24.82 -8.17 9.21
C LEU A 626 25.79 -7.13 9.78
N ASP A 627 27.05 -7.52 10.01
CA ASP A 627 28.11 -6.57 10.38
C ASP A 627 28.60 -5.73 9.18
N SER A 628 29.42 -4.73 9.44
CA SER A 628 29.93 -3.83 8.39
C SER A 628 30.73 -4.54 7.31
N THR A 629 31.48 -5.61 7.65
CA THR A 629 32.28 -6.38 6.70
C THR A 629 31.38 -7.25 5.81
N GLN A 630 30.40 -7.93 6.42
CA GLN A 630 29.40 -8.74 5.71
C GLN A 630 28.58 -7.90 4.74
N ARG A 631 28.15 -6.70 5.20
CA ARG A 631 27.44 -5.73 4.34
C ARG A 631 28.29 -5.28 3.16
N TRP A 632 29.55 -4.92 3.43
CA TRP A 632 30.47 -4.52 2.36
C TRP A 632 30.67 -5.63 1.32
N GLN A 633 30.82 -6.88 1.76
CA GLN A 633 30.98 -8.04 0.89
C GLN A 633 29.76 -8.31 0.01
N LEU A 634 28.54 -8.08 0.53
CA LEU A 634 27.30 -8.38 -0.18
C LEU A 634 26.85 -7.25 -1.12
N ILE A 635 27.04 -5.99 -0.75
CA ILE A 635 26.45 -4.81 -1.42
C ILE A 635 27.49 -3.77 -1.88
N GLY A 636 28.75 -3.92 -1.50
CA GLY A 636 29.81 -2.95 -1.78
C GLY A 636 29.67 -1.66 -0.95
N LEU A 637 30.49 -0.66 -1.29
CA LEU A 637 30.51 0.65 -0.62
C LEU A 637 29.41 1.60 -1.19
N ASN A 638 28.16 1.23 -1.10
CA ASN A 638 27.08 2.21 -1.38
C ASN A 638 26.74 2.96 -0.10
N SER A 639 27.19 4.22 0.01
CA SER A 639 27.06 5.06 1.21
C SER A 639 25.61 5.25 1.66
N GLY A 640 24.66 5.47 0.74
CA GLY A 640 23.26 5.68 1.08
C GLY A 640 22.60 4.46 1.71
N PHE A 641 22.96 3.25 1.29
CA PHE A 641 22.45 2.03 1.89
C PHE A 641 23.06 1.75 3.28
N THR A 642 24.30 2.16 3.50
CA THR A 642 24.96 2.00 4.81
C THR A 642 24.30 2.90 5.86
N ASP A 643 23.88 4.11 5.49
CA ASP A 643 23.19 5.05 6.39
C ASP A 643 21.80 4.52 6.76
N PHE A 644 21.01 4.04 5.80
CA PHE A 644 19.71 3.38 6.06
C PHE A 644 19.78 2.27 7.13
N ILE A 645 20.79 1.41 7.07
CA ILE A 645 20.93 0.29 8.02
C ILE A 645 21.18 0.76 9.46
N GLN A 646 21.78 1.93 9.65
CA GLN A 646 22.01 2.50 10.99
C GLN A 646 20.74 3.10 11.58
N GLU A 647 19.77 3.44 10.76
CA GLU A 647 18.55 4.16 11.10
C GLU A 647 17.33 3.23 11.20
N VAL A 648 17.33 2.11 10.45
CA VAL A 648 16.14 1.26 10.28
C VAL A 648 15.61 0.72 11.60
N THR A 649 16.46 0.29 12.55
CA THR A 649 15.99 -0.22 13.85
C THR A 649 15.25 0.86 14.62
N SER A 650 15.80 2.08 14.68
CA SER A 650 15.16 3.19 15.41
C SER A 650 13.93 3.72 14.70
N HIS A 651 13.91 3.75 13.36
CA HIS A 651 12.75 4.09 12.54
C HIS A 651 11.58 3.12 12.83
N GLU A 652 11.82 1.82 12.74
CA GLU A 652 10.79 0.80 12.97
C GLU A 652 10.31 0.77 14.44
N VAL A 653 11.20 1.02 15.41
CA VAL A 653 10.80 1.17 16.82
C VAL A 653 9.95 2.43 17.03
N ALA A 654 10.23 3.53 16.30
CA ALA A 654 9.46 4.77 16.42
C ALA A 654 8.00 4.59 15.98
N HIS A 655 7.72 3.67 15.07
CA HIS A 655 6.37 3.33 14.67
C HIS A 655 5.52 2.76 15.81
N GLN A 656 6.10 2.34 16.94
CA GLN A 656 5.30 1.98 18.11
C GLN A 656 4.50 3.19 18.64
N TRP A 657 4.98 4.42 18.41
CA TRP A 657 4.26 5.68 18.62
C TRP A 657 3.52 6.10 17.35
N TRP A 658 4.23 6.27 16.23
CA TRP A 658 3.79 6.90 15.00
C TRP A 658 3.23 5.86 14.02
N GLY A 659 1.93 5.90 13.81
CA GLY A 659 1.19 4.90 13.02
C GLY A 659 0.46 3.86 13.88
N HIS A 660 0.86 3.66 15.16
CA HIS A 660 0.17 2.74 16.05
C HIS A 660 -0.54 3.45 17.20
N ILE A 661 0.16 3.95 18.23
CA ILE A 661 -0.50 4.67 19.32
C ILE A 661 -1.13 5.97 18.82
N VAL A 662 -0.41 6.73 18.00
CA VAL A 662 -0.97 7.84 17.24
C VAL A 662 -1.06 7.39 15.80
N GLY A 663 -2.26 6.98 15.39
CA GLY A 663 -2.56 6.60 14.01
C GLY A 663 -2.72 7.84 13.11
N TRP A 664 -3.11 7.62 11.88
CA TRP A 664 -3.41 8.66 10.90
C TRP A 664 -4.84 8.48 10.34
N SER A 665 -5.55 9.59 10.15
CA SER A 665 -6.98 9.58 9.81
C SER A 665 -7.22 9.25 8.34
N SER A 666 -6.38 9.77 7.45
CA SER A 666 -6.49 9.57 6.02
C SER A 666 -5.12 9.39 5.36
N PHE A 667 -5.10 8.98 4.10
CA PHE A 667 -3.85 8.88 3.33
C PHE A 667 -3.09 10.22 3.22
N HIS A 668 -3.76 11.35 3.42
CA HIS A 668 -3.16 12.67 3.51
C HIS A 668 -2.28 12.84 4.75
N ASP A 669 -2.57 12.08 5.80
CA ASP A 669 -1.95 12.19 7.11
C ASP A 669 -0.85 11.16 7.35
N GLN A 670 -0.52 10.31 6.36
CA GLN A 670 0.53 9.29 6.50
C GLN A 670 1.92 9.86 6.84
N TRP A 671 2.17 11.14 6.50
CA TRP A 671 3.41 11.80 6.90
C TRP A 671 3.56 11.95 8.42
N LEU A 672 2.44 11.91 9.20
CA LEU A 672 2.44 11.84 10.67
C LEU A 672 2.98 10.49 11.20
N SER A 673 3.02 9.46 10.36
CA SER A 673 3.66 8.19 10.68
C SER A 673 5.10 8.17 10.14
N GLU A 674 5.27 8.21 8.84
CA GLU A 674 6.56 7.99 8.18
C GLU A 674 7.57 9.14 8.42
N GLY A 675 7.11 10.38 8.28
CA GLY A 675 7.96 11.56 8.55
C GLY A 675 8.34 11.67 10.03
N PHE A 676 7.43 11.28 10.94
CA PHE A 676 7.70 11.27 12.38
C PHE A 676 8.67 10.16 12.77
N ALA A 677 8.60 8.99 12.12
CA ALA A 677 9.56 7.91 12.29
C ALA A 677 10.97 8.31 11.78
N ASP A 678 11.07 8.96 10.63
CA ASP A 678 12.33 9.51 10.10
C ASP A 678 12.92 10.57 11.03
N PHE A 679 12.10 11.49 11.54
CA PHE A 679 12.53 12.45 12.54
C PHE A 679 13.07 11.76 13.79
N SER A 680 12.37 10.72 14.27
CA SER A 680 12.78 9.96 15.46
C SER A 680 14.10 9.22 15.23
N ALA A 681 14.32 8.65 14.04
CA ALA A 681 15.61 8.06 13.66
C ALA A 681 16.74 9.10 13.68
N SER A 682 16.48 10.35 13.28
CA SER A 682 17.46 11.43 13.38
C SER A 682 17.85 11.75 14.83
N LEU A 683 16.89 11.72 15.76
CA LEU A 683 17.17 11.88 17.19
C LEU A 683 18.07 10.74 17.69
N PHE A 684 17.81 9.50 17.28
CA PHE A 684 18.64 8.37 17.65
C PHE A 684 20.10 8.59 17.21
N LEU A 685 20.34 9.01 15.96
CA LEU A 685 21.68 9.35 15.48
C LEU A 685 22.33 10.49 16.27
N GLN A 686 21.55 11.53 16.62
CA GLN A 686 22.07 12.68 17.37
C GLN A 686 22.56 12.29 18.78
N TYR A 687 21.85 11.38 19.46
CA TYR A 687 22.12 11.07 20.88
C TYR A 687 22.96 9.80 21.09
N THR A 688 23.09 8.94 20.08
CA THR A 688 23.87 7.69 20.20
C THR A 688 25.26 7.78 19.58
N GLU A 689 25.47 8.72 18.66
CA GLU A 689 26.75 8.88 17.97
C GLU A 689 27.63 9.91 18.69
N PRO A 690 28.94 9.67 18.85
CA PRO A 690 29.86 10.57 19.56
C PRO A 690 30.05 11.94 18.87
N LYS A 691 29.78 12.03 17.57
CA LYS A 691 29.90 13.22 16.75
C LYS A 691 28.64 13.47 15.96
N LEU A 692 28.32 14.72 15.69
CA LEU A 692 27.15 15.13 14.91
C LEU A 692 27.24 14.83 13.41
N ASP A 693 28.35 14.28 12.91
CA ASP A 693 28.58 14.08 11.48
C ASP A 693 27.52 13.19 10.81
N LYS A 694 27.06 12.13 11.49
CA LYS A 694 25.99 11.26 10.97
C LYS A 694 24.63 11.96 10.97
N TYR A 695 24.32 12.68 12.04
CA TYR A 695 23.11 13.50 12.14
C TYR A 695 23.05 14.58 11.05
N LEU A 696 24.16 15.28 10.81
CA LEU A 696 24.22 16.30 9.75
C LEU A 696 24.12 15.67 8.35
N ARG A 697 24.77 14.52 8.12
CA ARG A 697 24.62 13.77 6.86
C ARG A 697 23.21 13.29 6.62
N PHE A 698 22.49 12.81 7.63
CA PHE A 698 21.09 12.41 7.54
C PHE A 698 20.23 13.54 6.96
N TRP A 699 20.32 14.75 7.54
CA TRP A 699 19.55 15.89 7.07
C TRP A 699 19.99 16.39 5.71
N ASP A 700 21.27 16.37 5.39
CA ASP A 700 21.77 16.73 4.04
C ASP A 700 21.31 15.70 2.99
N GLN A 701 21.31 14.41 3.34
CA GLN A 701 20.83 13.36 2.44
C GLN A 701 19.31 13.49 2.19
N ASN A 702 18.52 13.72 3.22
CA ASN A 702 17.08 13.96 3.09
C ASN A 702 16.80 15.21 2.24
N ARG A 703 17.55 16.30 2.44
CA ARG A 703 17.50 17.48 1.59
C ARG A 703 17.77 17.15 0.11
N LYS A 704 18.82 16.38 -0.15
CA LYS A 704 19.18 15.94 -1.51
C LYS A 704 18.09 15.08 -2.11
N THR A 705 17.55 14.12 -1.38
CA THR A 705 16.46 13.24 -1.84
C THR A 705 15.22 14.05 -2.26
N ILE A 706 14.86 15.09 -1.50
CA ILE A 706 13.74 15.98 -1.82
C ILE A 706 14.00 16.81 -3.09
N LEU A 707 15.25 17.23 -3.31
CA LEU A 707 15.63 18.19 -4.36
C LEU A 707 16.19 17.55 -5.63
N GLU A 708 16.60 16.27 -5.55
CA GLU A 708 17.18 15.55 -6.67
C GLU A 708 16.12 15.27 -7.75
N LYS A 709 16.50 15.60 -8.98
CA LYS A 709 15.66 15.36 -10.15
C LYS A 709 15.67 13.88 -10.51
N ASP A 710 14.51 13.36 -10.83
CA ASP A 710 14.35 12.00 -11.39
C ASP A 710 14.87 11.91 -12.84
N VAL A 711 14.74 10.73 -13.44
CA VAL A 711 15.14 10.47 -14.84
C VAL A 711 14.34 11.30 -15.86
N PHE A 712 13.22 11.88 -15.45
CA PHE A 712 12.39 12.79 -16.25
C PHE A 712 12.70 14.28 -16.01
N GLY A 713 13.69 14.58 -15.18
CA GLY A 713 14.12 15.94 -14.83
C GLY A 713 13.24 16.64 -13.80
N ARG A 714 12.42 15.92 -13.03
CA ARG A 714 11.48 16.44 -12.03
C ARG A 714 11.98 16.19 -10.62
N ARG A 715 11.78 17.15 -9.74
CA ARG A 715 11.94 16.98 -8.29
C ARG A 715 10.66 16.35 -7.72
N PRO A 716 10.72 15.61 -6.61
CA PRO A 716 9.51 15.16 -5.91
C PRO A 716 8.56 16.32 -5.56
N THR A 717 9.09 17.48 -5.18
CA THR A 717 8.31 18.69 -4.91
C THR A 717 7.58 19.27 -6.13
N ASP A 718 8.02 18.97 -7.35
CA ASP A 718 7.33 19.42 -8.57
C ASP A 718 6.04 18.63 -8.84
N VAL A 719 5.85 17.48 -8.14
CA VAL A 719 4.68 16.62 -8.27
C VAL A 719 3.52 17.08 -7.39
N GLY A 720 3.81 17.51 -6.17
CA GLY A 720 2.81 17.98 -5.22
C GLY A 720 3.35 18.09 -3.79
N PRO A 721 2.49 18.52 -2.85
CA PRO A 721 2.83 18.61 -1.43
C PRO A 721 2.81 17.24 -0.74
N ILE A 722 3.38 17.14 0.48
CA ILE A 722 3.34 15.89 1.26
C ILE A 722 1.91 15.45 1.60
N TRP A 723 0.99 16.40 1.73
CA TRP A 723 -0.43 16.15 1.94
C TRP A 723 -1.09 15.34 0.82
N ALA A 724 -0.55 15.38 -0.40
CA ALA A 724 -1.05 14.56 -1.51
C ALA A 724 -0.84 13.04 -1.27
N GLY A 725 0.06 12.66 -0.35
CA GLY A 725 0.23 11.28 0.09
C GLY A 725 0.49 10.31 -1.07
N LEU A 726 -0.23 9.17 -1.09
CA LEU A 726 -0.08 8.14 -2.11
C LEU A 726 -0.35 8.64 -3.55
N ARG A 727 -1.10 9.72 -3.74
CA ARG A 727 -1.33 10.35 -5.06
C ARG A 727 -0.05 10.87 -5.71
N LEU A 728 1.03 11.09 -4.95
CA LEU A 728 2.35 11.45 -5.48
C LEU A 728 2.96 10.36 -6.37
N ASN A 729 2.54 9.10 -6.21
CA ASN A 729 2.97 8.00 -7.05
C ASN A 729 2.07 7.87 -8.29
N THR A 730 2.59 8.24 -9.44
CA THR A 730 1.96 8.05 -10.75
C THR A 730 2.94 7.42 -11.71
N THR A 731 2.49 7.00 -12.89
CA THR A 731 3.39 6.55 -13.96
C THR A 731 4.38 7.62 -14.40
N LYS A 732 4.06 8.91 -14.19
CA LYS A 732 4.93 10.05 -14.48
C LYS A 732 5.88 10.38 -13.32
N SER A 733 5.62 9.90 -12.11
CA SER A 733 6.36 10.24 -10.88
C SER A 733 6.51 9.02 -9.96
N PRO A 734 7.05 7.89 -10.46
CA PRO A 734 7.19 6.69 -9.65
C PRO A 734 8.15 6.92 -8.48
N GLY A 735 7.77 6.49 -7.29
CA GLY A 735 8.56 6.63 -6.06
C GLY A 735 8.59 8.04 -5.45
N SER A 736 7.84 9.01 -5.98
CA SER A 736 7.79 10.38 -5.42
C SER A 736 7.20 10.41 -4.02
N TYR A 737 6.27 9.52 -3.68
CA TYR A 737 5.77 9.35 -2.31
C TYR A 737 6.91 9.13 -1.32
N ASN A 738 7.74 8.09 -1.52
CA ASN A 738 8.83 7.77 -0.61
C ASN A 738 9.92 8.86 -0.56
N ARG A 739 10.18 9.52 -1.70
CA ARG A 739 11.18 10.57 -1.81
C ARG A 739 10.71 11.92 -1.23
N LEU A 740 9.42 12.06 -0.88
CA LEU A 740 8.87 13.31 -0.36
C LEU A 740 8.24 13.13 1.03
N VAL A 741 7.32 12.19 1.21
CA VAL A 741 6.53 12.06 2.45
C VAL A 741 7.42 11.75 3.66
N TYR A 742 8.38 10.85 3.52
CA TYR A 742 9.34 10.50 4.56
C TYR A 742 10.28 11.68 4.91
N PRO A 743 11.15 12.11 3.98
CA PRO A 743 12.17 13.11 4.31
C PRO A 743 11.59 14.50 4.55
N LYS A 744 10.60 14.96 3.78
CA LYS A 744 10.00 16.30 3.99
C LYS A 744 9.10 16.31 5.23
N GLY A 745 8.38 15.19 5.52
CA GLY A 745 7.64 15.02 6.76
C GLY A 745 8.56 15.11 7.99
N GLY A 746 9.71 14.45 7.94
CA GLY A 746 10.76 14.59 8.96
C GLY A 746 11.27 16.03 9.09
N TYR A 747 11.48 16.73 7.97
CA TYR A 747 11.89 18.14 7.98
C TYR A 747 10.86 19.08 8.62
N VAL A 748 9.56 18.82 8.46
CA VAL A 748 8.51 19.62 9.12
C VAL A 748 8.70 19.60 10.63
N LEU A 749 8.91 18.43 11.23
CA LEU A 749 9.20 18.30 12.67
C LEU A 749 10.55 18.91 13.04
N HIS A 750 11.57 18.72 12.22
CA HIS A 750 12.89 19.26 12.44
C HIS A 750 12.88 20.81 12.49
N MET A 751 12.17 21.43 11.56
CA MET A 751 11.97 22.88 11.54
C MET A 751 11.21 23.36 12.78
N LEU A 752 10.11 22.70 13.16
CA LEU A 752 9.33 23.02 14.37
C LEU A 752 10.19 22.90 15.63
N ARG A 753 10.97 21.82 15.77
CA ARG A 753 11.89 21.61 16.89
C ARG A 753 12.87 22.78 17.03
N TRP A 754 13.52 23.16 15.94
CA TRP A 754 14.50 24.24 15.98
C TRP A 754 13.89 25.63 16.16
N MET A 755 12.66 25.86 15.73
CA MET A 755 11.93 27.10 16.07
C MET A 755 11.57 27.18 17.55
N MET A 756 11.30 26.04 18.21
CA MET A 756 10.97 25.92 19.65
C MET A 756 12.20 25.79 20.54
N TYR A 757 13.40 25.61 19.99
CA TYR A 757 14.63 25.41 20.76
C TYR A 757 15.01 26.68 21.56
N ASP A 758 15.24 26.50 22.88
CA ASP A 758 15.72 27.54 23.78
C ASP A 758 17.13 27.18 24.27
N PRO A 759 18.13 28.08 24.19
CA PRO A 759 19.50 27.80 24.64
C PRO A 759 19.62 27.44 26.13
N LYS A 760 18.64 27.78 26.99
CA LYS A 760 18.63 27.48 28.41
C LYS A 760 17.98 26.14 28.75
N THR A 761 16.91 25.80 28.05
CA THR A 761 16.10 24.61 28.34
C THR A 761 16.23 23.53 27.26
N GLY A 762 16.97 23.81 26.17
CA GLY A 762 17.12 22.88 25.04
C GLY A 762 15.81 22.62 24.31
N ASP A 763 15.49 21.35 24.11
CA ASP A 763 14.33 20.88 23.37
C ASP A 763 13.04 20.78 24.23
N GLN A 764 13.06 21.26 25.48
CA GLN A 764 11.97 21.01 26.44
C GLN A 764 10.58 21.40 25.92
N LYS A 765 10.46 22.54 25.22
CA LYS A 765 9.19 23.01 24.65
C LYS A 765 8.66 22.10 23.55
N PHE A 766 9.54 21.64 22.69
CA PHE A 766 9.18 20.67 21.65
C PHE A 766 8.79 19.31 22.26
N ILE A 767 9.52 18.83 23.26
CA ILE A 767 9.19 17.58 24.01
C ILE A 767 7.79 17.69 24.64
N GLU A 768 7.48 18.82 25.30
CA GLU A 768 6.15 19.08 25.88
C GLU A 768 5.04 19.02 24.83
N MET A 769 5.27 19.62 23.66
CA MET A 769 4.34 19.58 22.53
C MET A 769 4.12 18.15 22.01
N MET A 770 5.19 17.39 21.79
CA MET A 770 5.09 16.02 21.28
C MET A 770 4.40 15.08 22.28
N ARG A 771 4.67 15.23 23.59
CA ARG A 771 3.99 14.47 24.63
C ARG A 771 2.50 14.81 24.73
N ASP A 772 2.15 16.09 24.56
CA ASP A 772 0.75 16.52 24.53
C ASP A 772 0.02 15.96 23.31
N PHE A 773 0.69 15.91 22.14
CA PHE A 773 0.15 15.29 20.92
C PHE A 773 -0.13 13.79 21.11
N VAL A 774 0.83 13.04 21.68
CA VAL A 774 0.63 11.62 22.02
C VAL A 774 -0.50 11.44 23.04
N LYS A 775 -0.61 12.33 24.04
CA LYS A 775 -1.66 12.26 25.05
C LYS A 775 -3.06 12.53 24.47
N ILE A 776 -3.19 13.51 23.58
CA ILE A 776 -4.47 13.90 22.96
C ILE A 776 -4.97 12.79 22.03
N HIS A 777 -4.06 12.19 21.26
CA HIS A 777 -4.39 11.15 20.27
C HIS A 777 -3.95 9.74 20.75
N PHE A 778 -3.97 9.51 22.07
CA PHE A 778 -3.55 8.21 22.62
C PHE A 778 -4.48 7.10 22.15
N ASN A 779 -3.94 6.18 21.37
CA ASN A 779 -4.65 5.07 20.73
C ASN A 779 -5.81 5.50 19.82
N GLU A 780 -5.64 6.63 19.14
CA GLU A 780 -6.58 7.22 18.20
C GLU A 780 -5.86 7.64 16.92
N ASN A 781 -6.63 8.02 15.89
CA ASN A 781 -6.11 8.57 14.66
C ASN A 781 -6.00 10.09 14.76
N ALA A 782 -4.94 10.65 14.17
CA ALA A 782 -4.69 12.07 14.11
C ALA A 782 -4.74 12.57 12.66
N SER A 783 -5.05 13.85 12.46
CA SER A 783 -4.96 14.52 11.18
C SER A 783 -3.90 15.62 11.21
N THR A 784 -3.53 16.11 10.03
CA THR A 784 -2.68 17.28 9.85
C THR A 784 -3.22 18.48 10.61
N GLU A 785 -4.53 18.71 10.58
CA GLU A 785 -5.21 19.81 11.28
C GLU A 785 -5.14 19.64 12.79
N SER A 786 -5.34 18.42 13.30
CA SER A 786 -5.27 18.14 14.72
C SER A 786 -3.85 18.29 15.27
N PHE A 787 -2.83 17.88 14.50
CA PHE A 787 -1.44 18.14 14.84
C PHE A 787 -1.12 19.64 14.84
N LYS A 788 -1.57 20.37 13.81
CA LYS A 788 -1.43 21.84 13.72
C LYS A 788 -2.02 22.52 14.96
N ALA A 789 -3.19 22.10 15.43
CA ALA A 789 -3.81 22.67 16.64
C ALA A 789 -2.94 22.47 17.91
N VAL A 790 -2.26 21.32 18.02
CA VAL A 790 -1.31 21.07 19.13
C VAL A 790 -0.06 21.98 18.99
N VAL A 791 0.46 22.14 17.77
CA VAL A 791 1.58 23.07 17.52
C VAL A 791 1.22 24.49 17.91
N GLU A 792 0.03 24.97 17.53
CA GLU A 792 -0.48 26.32 17.87
C GLU A 792 -0.63 26.52 19.38
N LYS A 793 -1.07 25.48 20.12
CA LYS A 793 -1.16 25.51 21.58
C LYS A 793 0.20 25.70 22.25
N HIS A 794 1.28 25.18 21.65
CA HIS A 794 2.64 25.20 22.22
C HIS A 794 3.60 26.20 21.54
N MET A 795 3.17 26.89 20.48
CA MET A 795 4.02 27.82 19.72
C MET A 795 4.60 28.93 20.60
N LEU A 796 5.84 29.31 20.32
CA LEU A 796 6.46 30.46 20.95
C LEU A 796 5.97 31.77 20.30
N PRO A 797 5.97 32.91 21.03
CA PRO A 797 5.60 34.22 20.45
C PRO A 797 6.38 34.59 19.19
N THR A 798 7.63 34.13 19.08
CA THR A 798 8.50 34.35 17.91
C THR A 798 8.05 33.59 16.68
N MET A 799 7.20 32.57 16.81
CA MET A 799 6.65 31.77 15.70
C MET A 799 5.36 32.38 15.12
N ASP A 800 4.75 33.34 15.83
CA ASP A 800 3.54 34.04 15.39
C ASP A 800 3.88 35.18 14.40
N LEU A 801 4.25 34.80 13.17
CA LEU A 801 4.66 35.76 12.15
C LEU A 801 3.48 36.60 11.59
N ASP A 802 2.25 36.14 11.76
CA ASP A 802 1.03 36.84 11.30
C ASP A 802 0.31 37.62 12.43
N GLY A 803 0.74 37.45 13.69
CA GLY A 803 0.15 38.10 14.85
C GLY A 803 -1.28 37.58 15.17
N ASN A 804 -1.61 36.39 14.69
CA ASN A 804 -2.95 35.80 14.83
C ASN A 804 -3.00 34.55 15.74
N LYS A 805 -1.85 34.19 16.33
CA LYS A 805 -1.63 32.98 17.14
C LYS A 805 -1.92 31.66 16.39
N ARG A 806 -1.69 31.64 15.09
CA ARG A 806 -1.86 30.49 14.22
C ARG A 806 -0.60 30.17 13.45
N MET A 807 -0.45 28.88 13.10
CA MET A 807 0.67 28.39 12.30
C MET A 807 0.28 28.15 10.82
N ASP A 808 -0.77 28.83 10.34
CA ASP A 808 -1.23 28.71 8.95
C ASP A 808 -0.09 28.97 7.96
N TRP A 809 0.69 30.03 8.17
CA TRP A 809 1.84 30.36 7.33
C TRP A 809 2.83 29.21 7.17
N PHE A 810 3.05 28.43 8.24
CA PHE A 810 3.99 27.30 8.23
C PHE A 810 3.41 26.07 7.52
N PHE A 811 2.20 25.66 7.90
CA PHE A 811 1.56 24.46 7.32
C PHE A 811 1.21 24.66 5.85
N LEU A 812 0.72 25.83 5.44
CA LEU A 812 0.44 26.16 4.02
C LEU A 812 1.69 26.02 3.14
N GLN A 813 2.86 26.40 3.64
CA GLN A 813 4.12 26.34 2.89
C GLN A 813 4.75 24.95 2.89
N TRP A 814 4.76 24.27 4.02
CA TRP A 814 5.58 23.06 4.20
C TRP A 814 4.80 21.76 4.08
N VAL A 815 3.51 21.74 4.44
CA VAL A 815 2.65 20.56 4.33
C VAL A 815 1.78 20.60 3.08
N PHE A 816 1.15 21.75 2.80
CA PHE A 816 0.27 21.96 1.64
C PHE A 816 0.98 22.62 0.44
N GLY A 817 2.20 23.08 0.60
CA GLY A 817 3.00 23.75 -0.43
C GLY A 817 4.21 22.95 -0.89
N THR A 818 4.82 23.43 -1.96
CA THR A 818 5.93 22.74 -2.65
C THR A 818 7.19 23.56 -2.79
N GLU A 819 7.16 24.84 -2.43
CA GLU A 819 8.27 25.76 -2.56
C GLU A 819 9.43 25.40 -1.64
N VAL A 820 10.66 25.63 -2.11
CA VAL A 820 11.90 25.42 -1.33
C VAL A 820 12.83 26.59 -1.57
N PRO A 821 13.11 27.41 -0.52
CA PRO A 821 13.89 28.64 -0.65
C PRO A 821 15.38 28.42 -0.86
N ARG A 822 16.06 29.47 -1.32
CA ARG A 822 17.52 29.66 -1.23
C ARG A 822 17.83 30.77 -0.27
N TYR A 823 18.88 30.61 0.55
CA TYR A 823 19.34 31.60 1.50
C TYR A 823 20.78 32.03 1.25
N ARG A 824 21.03 33.33 1.40
CA ARG A 824 22.38 33.90 1.41
C ARG A 824 22.51 34.88 2.57
N LEU A 825 23.54 34.69 3.41
CA LEU A 825 23.96 35.59 4.43
C LEU A 825 25.21 36.34 3.95
N ASP A 826 25.12 37.65 3.83
CA ASP A 826 26.28 38.55 3.69
C ASP A 826 26.55 39.23 5.03
N TYR A 827 27.76 39.09 5.59
CA TYR A 827 28.09 39.59 6.93
C TYR A 827 29.47 40.22 7.02
N ALA A 828 29.68 41.09 8.04
CA ALA A 828 30.98 41.63 8.40
C ALA A 828 31.20 41.56 9.92
N LEU A 829 32.45 41.36 10.32
CA LEU A 829 32.91 41.36 11.72
C LEU A 829 33.88 42.51 11.96
N THR A 830 33.45 43.52 12.72
CA THR A 830 34.25 44.74 13.00
C THR A 830 34.62 44.74 14.49
N ALA A 831 35.93 44.90 14.79
CA ALA A 831 36.37 45.08 16.17
C ALA A 831 35.91 46.44 16.70
N GLU A 832 35.40 46.47 17.96
CA GLU A 832 35.01 47.68 18.65
C GLU A 832 36.08 48.10 19.71
N SER A 833 36.05 49.33 20.12
CA SER A 833 37.01 49.91 21.06
C SER A 833 36.93 49.29 22.47
N ASP A 834 35.81 48.65 22.84
CA ASP A 834 35.58 47.97 24.13
C ASP A 834 36.04 46.51 24.14
N GLY A 835 36.77 46.07 23.07
CA GLY A 835 37.26 44.70 22.94
C GLY A 835 36.22 43.69 22.42
N LYS A 836 35.00 44.15 22.16
CA LYS A 836 33.94 43.32 21.55
C LYS A 836 34.02 43.34 20.03
N VAL A 837 33.18 42.55 19.40
CA VAL A 837 33.09 42.48 17.94
C VAL A 837 31.65 42.79 17.53
N LEU A 838 31.48 43.75 16.62
CA LEU A 838 30.20 44.03 15.99
C LEU A 838 30.00 43.08 14.78
N LEU A 839 29.02 42.23 14.84
CA LEU A 839 28.51 41.51 13.70
C LEU A 839 27.41 42.32 13.02
N THR A 840 27.60 42.61 11.73
CA THR A 840 26.56 43.14 10.87
C THR A 840 26.24 42.16 9.79
N GLY A 841 24.97 42.05 9.38
CA GLY A 841 24.59 41.06 8.37
C GLY A 841 23.24 41.36 7.72
N LYS A 842 23.05 40.77 6.53
CA LYS A 842 21.79 40.75 5.79
C LYS A 842 21.55 39.36 5.26
N ILE A 843 20.30 38.88 5.32
CA ILE A 843 19.89 37.61 4.74
C ILE A 843 19.03 37.88 3.50
N THR A 844 19.34 37.22 2.39
CA THR A 844 18.54 37.22 1.17
C THR A 844 17.84 35.88 1.03
N GLN A 845 16.53 35.91 0.76
CA GLN A 845 15.69 34.76 0.40
C GLN A 845 15.27 34.89 -1.06
N SER A 846 15.29 33.79 -1.80
CA SER A 846 14.91 33.72 -3.22
C SER A 846 14.28 32.38 -3.62
N GLU A 847 13.72 32.33 -4.81
CA GLU A 847 13.04 31.16 -5.41
C GLU A 847 11.77 30.73 -4.67
N VAL A 848 11.04 31.64 -4.08
CA VAL A 848 9.75 31.43 -3.40
C VAL A 848 8.74 32.52 -3.80
N SER A 849 7.48 32.34 -3.45
CA SER A 849 6.44 33.37 -3.61
C SER A 849 6.62 34.54 -2.65
N ASP A 850 5.98 35.66 -2.96
CA ASP A 850 6.03 36.88 -2.14
C ASP A 850 5.39 36.69 -0.74
N GLN A 851 4.57 35.65 -0.58
CA GLN A 851 3.91 35.32 0.69
C GLN A 851 4.72 34.34 1.56
N PHE A 852 5.79 33.76 1.03
CA PHE A 852 6.59 32.76 1.74
C PHE A 852 7.34 33.39 2.92
N LYS A 853 7.20 32.83 4.11
CA LYS A 853 7.78 33.35 5.35
C LYS A 853 8.66 32.30 6.00
N MET A 854 9.77 32.73 6.63
CA MET A 854 10.59 31.82 7.42
C MET A 854 11.38 32.55 8.51
N LEU A 855 11.76 31.78 9.54
CA LEU A 855 12.69 32.12 10.60
C LEU A 855 14.03 31.45 10.27
N VAL A 856 14.99 32.24 9.77
CA VAL A 856 16.31 31.74 9.33
C VAL A 856 17.30 31.76 10.49
N PRO A 857 17.86 30.62 10.95
CA PRO A 857 18.75 30.57 12.08
C PRO A 857 20.18 31.00 11.73
N ILE A 858 20.82 31.76 12.65
CA ILE A 858 22.21 32.17 12.56
C ILE A 858 23.05 31.43 13.62
N TYR A 859 24.23 31.04 13.22
CA TYR A 859 25.23 30.36 14.05
C TYR A 859 26.58 31.04 14.03
N LEU A 860 27.29 30.93 15.15
CA LEU A 860 28.66 31.40 15.31
C LEU A 860 29.59 30.22 15.50
N ASP A 861 30.62 30.12 14.69
CA ASP A 861 31.65 29.09 14.77
C ASP A 861 32.89 29.67 15.47
N PHE A 862 33.19 29.15 16.66
CA PHE A 862 34.37 29.45 17.44
C PHE A 862 35.34 28.26 17.38
N ASP A 863 36.05 28.11 16.25
CA ASP A 863 37.02 27.03 16.01
C ASP A 863 36.42 25.62 16.19
N GLY A 864 35.24 25.40 15.60
CA GLY A 864 34.52 24.12 15.69
C GLY A 864 33.50 24.04 16.83
N LYS A 865 33.51 24.99 17.79
CA LYS A 865 32.43 25.14 18.76
C LYS A 865 31.31 25.99 18.16
N ILE A 866 30.23 25.35 17.77
CA ILE A 866 29.07 26.01 17.16
C ILE A 866 28.13 26.52 18.27
N SER A 867 27.73 27.77 18.14
CA SER A 867 26.76 28.42 19.04
C SER A 867 25.66 29.09 18.24
N ARG A 868 24.41 28.83 18.59
CA ARG A 868 23.25 29.45 17.96
C ARG A 868 23.09 30.89 18.47
N LEU A 869 22.98 31.84 17.56
CA LEU A 869 22.77 33.23 17.86
C LEU A 869 21.28 33.62 17.98
N GLY A 870 20.45 33.08 17.10
CA GLY A 870 19.02 33.34 17.03
C GLY A 870 18.45 33.15 15.63
N ASN A 871 17.21 33.59 15.45
CA ASN A 871 16.50 33.55 14.17
C ASN A 871 16.26 34.95 13.59
N VAL A 872 16.30 35.07 12.29
CA VAL A 872 15.93 36.30 11.57
C VAL A 872 14.68 36.00 10.72
N PRO A 873 13.57 36.72 10.93
CA PRO A 873 12.38 36.57 10.09
C PRO A 873 12.62 37.19 8.71
N ILE A 874 12.12 36.50 7.67
CA ILE A 874 12.18 36.98 6.29
C ILE A 874 10.89 36.63 5.55
N VAL A 875 10.46 37.46 4.62
CA VAL A 875 9.23 37.29 3.83
C VAL A 875 9.52 37.49 2.34
N GLY A 876 9.04 36.59 1.51
CA GLY A 876 9.12 36.66 0.04
C GLY A 876 10.53 36.63 -0.54
N ASN A 877 10.65 36.88 -1.82
CA ASN A 877 11.94 37.09 -2.50
C ASN A 877 12.53 38.48 -2.10
N SER A 878 13.19 38.52 -0.95
CA SER A 878 13.65 39.81 -0.37
C SER A 878 14.99 39.68 0.32
N THR A 879 15.53 40.82 0.71
CA THR A 879 16.71 40.95 1.58
C THR A 879 16.30 41.65 2.87
N THR A 880 16.63 41.08 4.03
CA THR A 880 16.33 41.68 5.33
C THR A 880 17.01 43.05 5.50
N PRO A 881 16.47 43.94 6.35
CA PRO A 881 17.24 45.05 6.89
C PRO A 881 18.55 44.56 7.52
N GLU A 882 19.56 45.43 7.56
CA GLU A 882 20.83 45.09 8.23
C GLU A 882 20.61 44.89 9.73
N PHE A 883 20.91 43.69 10.22
CA PHE A 883 20.95 43.44 11.66
C PHE A 883 22.34 43.70 12.24
N LYS A 884 22.39 44.09 13.52
CA LYS A 884 23.62 44.40 14.24
C LYS A 884 23.60 43.68 15.60
N VAL A 885 24.67 42.91 15.90
CA VAL A 885 24.80 42.20 17.16
C VAL A 885 26.21 42.39 17.72
N LYS A 886 26.29 42.79 18.98
CA LYS A 886 27.59 42.86 19.69
C LYS A 886 27.91 41.48 20.26
N LEU A 887 29.05 40.94 19.89
CA LEU A 887 29.54 39.64 20.32
C LEU A 887 30.67 39.84 21.35
N PRO A 888 30.75 38.97 22.41
CA PRO A 888 31.79 39.06 23.42
C PRO A 888 33.17 38.71 22.88
N SER A 889 33.27 37.94 21.81
CA SER A 889 34.53 37.55 21.15
C SER A 889 34.30 37.33 19.65
N ARG A 890 35.40 37.32 18.88
CA ARG A 890 35.34 37.16 17.43
C ARG A 890 35.16 35.69 17.03
N PRO A 891 34.04 35.34 16.37
CA PRO A 891 33.91 34.00 15.77
C PRO A 891 34.81 33.92 14.53
N LYS A 892 35.21 32.69 14.20
CA LYS A 892 35.97 32.37 12.98
C LYS A 892 35.12 32.66 11.74
N ARG A 893 33.85 32.30 11.81
CA ARG A 893 32.86 32.56 10.75
C ARG A 893 31.45 32.62 11.31
N VAL A 894 30.54 33.23 10.56
CA VAL A 894 29.10 33.22 10.83
C VAL A 894 28.42 32.34 9.80
N LEU A 895 27.52 31.49 10.22
CA LEU A 895 26.82 30.48 9.39
C LEU A 895 25.32 30.68 9.51
N ILE A 896 24.60 30.29 8.48
CA ILE A 896 23.13 30.08 8.53
C ILE A 896 22.81 28.61 8.31
N ASN A 897 21.72 28.17 8.89
CA ASN A 897 21.16 26.83 8.65
C ASN A 897 22.16 25.68 8.91
N TYR A 898 23.01 25.80 9.94
CA TYR A 898 24.11 24.85 10.20
C TYR A 898 23.64 23.42 10.46
N HIS A 899 22.54 23.23 11.19
CA HIS A 899 21.96 21.91 11.46
C HIS A 899 20.94 21.47 10.42
N TYR A 900 20.89 22.16 9.27
CA TYR A 900 19.80 21.98 8.28
C TYR A 900 18.42 22.29 8.88
N ASP A 901 18.37 23.24 9.83
CA ASP A 901 17.16 23.61 10.59
C ASP A 901 15.99 24.04 9.72
N VAL A 902 16.27 24.47 8.50
CA VAL A 902 15.30 24.83 7.47
C VAL A 902 15.60 24.04 6.20
N LEU A 903 14.59 23.42 5.62
CA LEU A 903 14.73 22.84 4.28
C LEU A 903 14.98 23.95 3.27
N ALA A 904 16.17 23.97 2.67
CA ALA A 904 16.58 24.96 1.68
C ALA A 904 17.33 24.31 0.53
N ALA A 905 17.10 24.81 -0.67
CA ALA A 905 17.84 24.37 -1.85
C ALA A 905 19.33 24.69 -1.72
N GLU A 906 19.64 25.82 -1.10
CA GLU A 906 21.00 26.27 -0.83
C GLU A 906 21.03 27.23 0.37
N SER A 907 22.12 27.18 1.15
CA SER A 907 22.39 28.09 2.26
C SER A 907 23.87 28.53 2.21
N ILE A 908 24.13 29.78 1.88
CA ILE A 908 25.49 30.34 1.70
C ILE A 908 25.74 31.41 2.75
N SER A 909 26.93 31.41 3.35
CA SER A 909 27.43 32.47 4.21
C SER A 909 28.70 33.11 3.62
N ALA A 910 28.64 34.40 3.34
CA ALA A 910 29.74 35.18 2.75
C ALA A 910 30.19 36.28 3.73
N GLY A 911 31.38 36.09 4.33
CA GLY A 911 32.03 37.12 5.19
C GLY A 911 32.84 38.13 4.39
N LYS A 912 32.78 39.41 4.80
CA LYS A 912 33.65 40.47 4.31
C LYS A 912 34.74 40.79 5.34
#